data_7556ea030c5201a02501ac5dc77acf60
#
_entry.id   7556ea030c5201a02501ac5dc77acf60
#
_cell.length_a   1.000
_cell.length_b   1.000
_cell.length_c   1.000
_cell.angle_alpha   90.00
_cell.angle_beta   90.00
_cell.angle_gamma   90.00
#
_symmetry.space_group_name_H-M   'P 1'
#
loop_
_entity.id
_entity.type
_entity.pdbx_description
1 polymer ?
#
loop_
_entity_poly.entity_id
_entity_poly.type
_entity_poly.pdbx_seq_one_letter_code
_entity_poly.pdbx_strand_id
1 'polypeptide(L)'
;MRGLFLAWAISFQLIAIAQTSDKGVTSFKIIPEILVKPIMGVMRISRDTIEFKIGNHLDPATIKVEDLFNHLIGFQVTEEGRIFYNGKEIEAILIDGEPVAVFDYRHIAKHLNAKMFSSVELIKHYQSNRFDHDFISNDAVAVNLKMKREFGNKINADIGLELGTPNGWMGKTDISRLGARLKSIAGFSKNANAERVLFSLADVSHVKSGVQHPSDLVLHPLAAQGLPFKKNYLSNNASDQLQSTFSIRIGSCQQLNVALDRISIDQNFSQSQQTVFNSGGSFSRSEKRSTALSQFQSSRIFKIQYVHDRLKNNRGEYMIYLGDQRLREILYDTVSLVSSWTNRGLSSQSRNSIYFSGGEKLRIFNKYVLKYSIEASSNKFRRSIEDMLVKSNHLHFVQNFILSELSSSFRIRDNVFQSGIRFLTEQRGMNGVLHKRYAFAEHQSRMGRKFQFQTEAAFGSAHLMLKGDSYRDFIHQLKGQLIYTKSMFNLIHLQYLSRRTIPEIDIWMTEALYQAYGRFQYLIPPTDFLLTRKIEIGKSYHNVYTGLQYRFNSHYQLVNNDIVHRIGFQSYLMTDTMQFNGRNRSFQMLGEGSIFLHAYKVRLSAHYQFTSSRYLQALMGEAMPIRMINQSVKISAKTVWQKLFHADLSITANHSLSVAGMAKNQFMLFHHRLNLKYKSWERGLAGLQYQLIQPLQGRLYSFMDFFLQIQPSETFKVKLSGLNLMDVRRYQQQYIIGYGVQNVSTYLQGRNWQIECSIHF
;
A
#
# COMPACT_ATOMS: atom_id res chain seq x y z
N MET A 1 -17.78 -25.21 8.65
CA MET A 1 -18.76 -24.13 8.85
C MET A 1 -19.28 -23.99 10.28
N ARG A 2 -19.67 -25.06 10.98
CA ARG A 2 -20.19 -24.97 12.38
C ARG A 2 -19.18 -24.38 13.39
N GLY A 3 -17.87 -24.67 13.28
CA GLY A 3 -16.84 -24.15 14.19
C GLY A 3 -16.52 -22.66 14.02
N LEU A 4 -16.65 -22.13 12.79
CA LEU A 4 -16.41 -20.69 12.52
C LEU A 4 -17.61 -19.84 13.01
N PHE A 5 -18.82 -20.40 12.96
CA PHE A 5 -20.02 -19.75 13.52
C PHE A 5 -19.95 -19.68 15.04
N LEU A 6 -19.39 -20.72 15.69
CA LEU A 6 -19.21 -20.76 17.14
C LEU A 6 -18.20 -19.71 17.62
N ALA A 7 -17.06 -19.56 16.91
CA ALA A 7 -16.06 -18.54 17.21
C ALA A 7 -16.61 -17.12 17.02
N TRP A 8 -17.47 -16.92 16.03
CA TRP A 8 -18.13 -15.64 15.77
C TRP A 8 -19.20 -15.33 16.83
N ALA A 9 -19.97 -16.34 17.22
CA ALA A 9 -20.99 -16.22 18.27
C ALA A 9 -20.36 -15.94 19.64
N ILE A 10 -19.22 -16.57 19.97
CA ILE A 10 -18.49 -16.32 21.22
C ILE A 10 -17.88 -14.91 21.21
N SER A 11 -17.37 -14.43 20.08
CA SER A 11 -16.85 -13.06 19.99
C SER A 11 -17.97 -12.01 20.14
N PHE A 12 -19.17 -12.29 19.62
CA PHE A 12 -20.31 -11.39 19.76
C PHE A 12 -20.88 -11.40 21.17
N GLN A 13 -20.91 -12.57 21.85
CA GLN A 13 -21.34 -12.66 23.25
C GLN A 13 -20.38 -11.95 24.21
N LEU A 14 -19.06 -12.00 23.96
CA LEU A 14 -18.08 -11.25 24.75
C LEU A 14 -18.26 -9.72 24.60
N ILE A 15 -18.68 -9.25 23.44
CA ILE A 15 -19.02 -7.83 23.20
C ILE A 15 -20.35 -7.47 23.88
N ALA A 16 -21.34 -8.37 23.89
CA ALA A 16 -22.62 -8.17 24.54
C ALA A 16 -22.50 -8.15 26.08
N ILE A 17 -21.65 -8.99 26.65
CA ILE A 17 -21.41 -9.02 28.11
C ILE A 17 -20.74 -7.71 28.58
N ALA A 18 -19.91 -7.06 27.73
CA ALA A 18 -19.33 -5.76 28.04
C ALA A 18 -20.37 -4.61 28.02
N GLN A 19 -21.55 -4.80 27.44
CA GLN A 19 -22.60 -3.79 27.34
C GLN A 19 -23.72 -3.96 28.39
N THR A 20 -23.83 -5.09 29.08
CA THR A 20 -24.91 -5.37 30.03
C THR A 20 -24.63 -4.98 31.48
N SER A 21 -23.45 -4.40 31.75
CA SER A 21 -23.05 -3.98 33.11
C SER A 21 -23.53 -2.57 33.49
N ASP A 22 -24.42 -1.94 32.73
CA ASP A 22 -24.87 -0.57 33.04
C ASP A 22 -26.40 -0.49 33.19
N LYS A 23 -26.95 -1.26 34.14
CA LYS A 23 -28.32 -1.03 34.63
C LYS A 23 -28.35 -1.10 36.14
N GLY A 24 -28.48 0.10 36.71
CA GLY A 24 -29.04 0.28 38.01
C GLY A 24 -28.08 0.72 39.11
N VAL A 25 -27.86 2.02 39.23
CA VAL A 25 -27.78 2.65 40.55
C VAL A 25 -28.26 4.10 40.44
N THR A 26 -29.47 4.34 40.86
CA THR A 26 -29.97 5.65 41.26
C THR A 26 -29.48 5.97 42.67
N SER A 27 -28.38 6.64 42.78
CA SER A 27 -28.07 7.52 43.92
C SER A 27 -26.96 8.47 43.50
N PHE A 28 -27.26 9.76 43.46
CA PHE A 28 -26.29 10.82 43.29
C PHE A 28 -25.38 10.87 44.56
N LYS A 29 -24.33 10.07 44.56
CA LYS A 29 -23.14 10.36 45.35
C LYS A 29 -22.27 11.23 44.49
N ILE A 30 -21.98 12.44 44.99
CA ILE A 30 -20.90 13.28 44.44
C ILE A 30 -19.63 12.43 44.56
N ILE A 31 -19.26 11.82 43.45
CA ILE A 31 -17.98 11.12 43.32
C ILE A 31 -16.95 12.26 43.30
N PRO A 32 -15.98 12.30 44.23
CA PRO A 32 -14.87 13.23 44.09
C PRO A 32 -14.26 13.01 42.71
N GLU A 33 -13.95 14.11 42.05
CA GLU A 33 -13.30 14.12 40.74
C GLU A 33 -12.12 13.16 40.78
N ILE A 34 -12.33 11.91 40.34
CA ILE A 34 -11.25 10.95 40.21
C ILE A 34 -10.46 11.52 39.05
N LEU A 35 -9.42 12.26 39.40
CA LEU A 35 -8.36 12.62 38.48
C LEU A 35 -7.76 11.28 38.04
N VAL A 36 -8.33 10.64 37.03
CA VAL A 36 -7.73 9.51 36.33
C VAL A 36 -6.49 10.09 35.68
N LYS A 37 -5.39 10.14 36.48
CA LYS A 37 -4.08 10.31 35.88
C LYS A 37 -4.01 9.18 34.85
N PRO A 38 -4.02 9.49 33.54
CA PRO A 38 -3.83 8.46 32.55
C PRO A 38 -2.54 7.75 32.96
N ILE A 39 -2.59 6.44 33.13
CA ILE A 39 -1.45 5.57 33.50
C ILE A 39 -0.30 5.73 32.50
N MET A 40 -0.57 6.36 31.40
CA MET A 40 0.39 6.95 30.48
C MET A 40 0.44 8.46 30.69
N GLY A 41 1.36 8.95 31.48
CA GLY A 41 1.79 10.37 31.49
C GLY A 41 2.42 10.81 30.18
N VAL A 42 2.02 10.21 29.07
CA VAL A 42 2.67 10.19 27.76
C VAL A 42 1.74 10.68 26.65
N MET A 43 0.45 10.82 26.90
CA MET A 43 -0.48 11.21 25.85
C MET A 43 -1.33 12.41 26.28
N ARG A 44 -1.35 13.46 25.46
CA ARG A 44 -2.19 14.64 25.61
C ARG A 44 -3.13 14.76 24.42
N ILE A 45 -4.41 14.91 24.68
CA ILE A 45 -5.43 15.03 23.63
C ILE A 45 -5.94 16.47 23.60
N SER A 46 -5.86 17.10 22.45
CA SER A 46 -6.53 18.35 22.09
C SER A 46 -7.60 18.07 21.04
N ARG A 47 -8.38 19.06 20.61
CA ARG A 47 -9.49 18.87 19.64
C ARG A 47 -9.04 18.11 18.39
N ASP A 48 -7.97 18.58 17.75
CA ASP A 48 -7.49 18.06 16.46
C ASP A 48 -6.10 17.43 16.53
N THR A 49 -5.52 17.35 17.72
CA THR A 49 -4.14 16.89 17.93
C THR A 49 -4.07 15.89 19.07
N ILE A 50 -3.32 14.81 18.86
CA ILE A 50 -2.94 13.85 19.91
C ILE A 50 -1.42 13.88 20.03
N GLU A 51 -0.90 14.29 21.17
CA GLU A 51 0.54 14.30 21.44
C GLU A 51 0.94 13.04 22.21
N PHE A 52 1.95 12.34 21.71
CA PHE A 52 2.60 11.20 22.34
C PHE A 52 4.02 11.62 22.76
N LYS A 53 4.31 11.64 24.06
CA LYS A 53 5.67 11.90 24.56
C LYS A 53 6.52 10.65 24.39
N ILE A 54 7.67 10.78 23.74
CA ILE A 54 8.55 9.63 23.45
C ILE A 54 9.29 9.16 24.71
N GLY A 55 9.76 10.03 25.56
CA GLY A 55 10.34 9.79 26.90
C GLY A 55 11.06 8.43 27.08
N ASN A 56 10.94 7.85 28.28
CA ASN A 56 11.53 6.56 28.65
C ASN A 56 10.87 5.33 27.99
N HIS A 57 10.02 5.52 26.98
CA HIS A 57 9.28 4.45 26.30
C HIS A 57 9.95 3.96 25.02
N LEU A 58 11.12 4.51 24.68
CA LEU A 58 11.90 3.96 23.58
C LEU A 58 12.47 2.60 24.00
N ASP A 59 12.03 1.56 23.32
CA ASP A 59 12.71 0.27 23.33
C ASP A 59 14.16 0.47 22.84
N PRO A 60 15.18 -0.15 23.45
CA PRO A 60 16.54 -0.13 22.92
C PRO A 60 16.66 -0.58 21.46
N ALA A 61 15.68 -1.37 20.97
CA ALA A 61 15.58 -1.74 19.57
C ALA A 61 15.00 -0.64 18.67
N THR A 62 14.36 0.39 19.24
CA THR A 62 13.77 1.49 18.48
C THR A 62 14.87 2.46 18.09
N ILE A 63 15.36 2.34 16.86
CA ILE A 63 16.42 3.20 16.33
C ILE A 63 15.82 4.21 15.37
N LYS A 64 14.96 3.77 14.47
CA LYS A 64 14.38 4.61 13.44
C LYS A 64 12.97 5.07 13.81
N VAL A 65 12.53 6.14 13.18
CA VAL A 65 11.17 6.68 13.37
C VAL A 65 10.10 5.66 12.98
N GLU A 66 10.37 4.82 11.99
CA GLU A 66 9.51 3.70 11.59
C GLU A 66 9.27 2.72 12.76
N ASP A 67 10.32 2.37 13.51
CA ASP A 67 10.21 1.49 14.69
C ASP A 67 9.37 2.13 15.79
N LEU A 68 9.54 3.45 15.99
CA LEU A 68 8.76 4.21 16.97
C LEU A 68 7.27 4.09 16.72
N PHE A 69 6.81 4.23 15.47
CA PHE A 69 5.39 4.12 15.16
C PHE A 69 4.80 2.74 15.46
N ASN A 70 5.58 1.67 15.33
CA ASN A 70 5.13 0.33 15.71
C ASN A 70 4.83 0.17 17.21
N HIS A 71 5.35 1.06 18.05
CA HIS A 71 5.14 1.06 19.51
C HIS A 71 4.05 2.03 19.95
N LEU A 72 3.64 2.99 19.11
CA LEU A 72 2.60 3.95 19.45
C LEU A 72 1.18 3.38 19.26
N ILE A 73 0.28 3.80 20.15
CA ILE A 73 -1.11 3.35 20.15
C ILE A 73 -1.82 3.87 18.88
N GLY A 74 -2.50 2.97 18.16
CA GLY A 74 -3.27 3.30 16.96
C GLY A 74 -2.46 3.32 15.68
N PHE A 75 -1.14 3.28 15.76
CA PHE A 75 -0.28 3.22 14.59
C PHE A 75 -0.01 1.79 14.13
N GLN A 76 0.16 1.64 12.83
CA GLN A 76 0.58 0.41 12.15
C GLN A 76 1.53 0.79 11.02
N VAL A 77 2.62 0.07 10.89
CA VAL A 77 3.58 0.24 9.78
C VAL A 77 3.57 -1.03 8.95
N THR A 78 3.39 -0.89 7.64
CA THR A 78 3.46 -2.04 6.71
C THR A 78 4.91 -2.39 6.39
N GLU A 79 5.14 -3.53 5.75
CA GLU A 79 6.48 -3.94 5.28
C GLU A 79 7.07 -2.95 4.26
N GLU A 80 6.22 -2.24 3.52
CA GLU A 80 6.63 -1.19 2.57
C GLU A 80 6.95 0.15 3.24
N GLY A 81 6.82 0.25 4.57
CA GLY A 81 7.05 1.47 5.35
C GLY A 81 5.88 2.47 5.31
N ARG A 82 4.70 2.05 4.84
CA ARG A 82 3.50 2.88 4.94
C ARG A 82 3.01 2.91 6.36
N ILE A 83 2.67 4.08 6.84
CA ILE A 83 2.24 4.32 8.22
C ILE A 83 0.74 4.61 8.22
N PHE A 84 0.00 3.84 9.00
CA PHE A 84 -1.43 4.00 9.18
C PHE A 84 -1.74 4.39 10.61
N TYR A 85 -2.69 5.28 10.79
CA TYR A 85 -3.30 5.55 12.08
C TYR A 85 -4.77 5.18 12.03
N ASN A 86 -5.19 4.20 12.85
CA ASN A 86 -6.56 3.67 12.86
C ASN A 86 -7.08 3.28 11.47
N GLY A 87 -6.22 2.63 10.67
CA GLY A 87 -6.54 2.17 9.33
C GLY A 87 -6.59 3.26 8.25
N LYS A 88 -6.26 4.52 8.58
CA LYS A 88 -6.03 5.60 7.60
C LYS A 88 -4.54 5.80 7.41
N GLU A 89 -4.07 5.80 6.17
CA GLU A 89 -2.68 6.14 5.86
C GLU A 89 -2.42 7.61 6.19
N ILE A 90 -1.26 7.90 6.78
CA ILE A 90 -0.86 9.29 7.04
C ILE A 90 -0.48 9.97 5.72
N GLU A 91 -0.85 11.24 5.56
CA GLU A 91 -0.54 12.01 4.35
C GLU A 91 0.90 12.56 4.37
N ALA A 92 1.39 12.94 5.55
CA ALA A 92 2.70 13.56 5.68
C ALA A 92 3.33 13.33 7.05
N ILE A 93 4.67 13.40 7.10
CA ILE A 93 5.45 13.61 8.30
C ILE A 93 6.03 15.02 8.27
N LEU A 94 5.76 15.77 9.32
CA LEU A 94 6.29 17.10 9.57
C LEU A 94 7.40 17.02 10.62
N ILE A 95 8.34 17.95 10.57
CA ILE A 95 9.34 18.15 11.63
C ILE A 95 9.21 19.59 12.09
N ASP A 96 8.85 19.76 13.37
CA ASP A 96 8.57 21.07 14.00
C ASP A 96 7.52 21.88 13.22
N GLY A 97 6.48 21.19 12.71
CA GLY A 97 5.37 21.78 11.98
C GLY A 97 5.63 22.00 10.47
N GLU A 98 6.81 21.66 9.98
CA GLU A 98 7.18 21.88 8.58
C GLU A 98 7.37 20.58 7.81
N PRO A 99 6.85 20.47 6.58
CA PRO A 99 7.08 19.31 5.74
C PRO A 99 8.56 19.27 5.30
N VAL A 100 9.19 18.11 5.48
CA VAL A 100 10.62 17.90 5.12
C VAL A 100 10.77 17.07 3.86
N ALA A 101 9.95 16.03 3.73
CA ALA A 101 9.91 15.21 2.52
C ALA A 101 8.53 15.37 1.89
N VAL A 102 8.45 16.25 0.92
CA VAL A 102 7.20 16.55 0.21
C VAL A 102 6.80 15.39 -0.71
N PHE A 103 7.77 14.53 -1.04
CA PHE A 103 7.57 13.49 -2.04
C PHE A 103 7.24 12.12 -1.45
N ASP A 104 7.86 11.77 -0.31
CA ASP A 104 7.62 10.48 0.33
C ASP A 104 8.05 10.52 1.80
N TYR A 105 7.10 10.47 2.71
CA TYR A 105 7.37 10.46 4.15
C TYR A 105 8.09 9.19 4.63
N ARG A 106 8.04 8.09 3.87
CA ARG A 106 8.71 6.83 4.20
C ARG A 106 10.21 7.01 4.29
N HIS A 107 10.76 7.92 3.47
CA HIS A 107 12.16 8.29 3.54
C HIS A 107 12.55 8.86 4.91
N ILE A 108 11.71 9.75 5.47
CA ILE A 108 11.92 10.28 6.84
C ILE A 108 11.88 9.15 7.87
N ALA A 109 10.85 8.30 7.79
CA ALA A 109 10.64 7.24 8.77
C ALA A 109 11.79 6.22 8.82
N LYS A 110 12.40 5.92 7.67
CA LYS A 110 13.49 4.94 7.54
C LYS A 110 14.87 5.47 7.94
N HIS A 111 15.14 6.74 7.65
CA HIS A 111 16.51 7.27 7.78
C HIS A 111 16.73 8.09 9.07
N LEU A 112 15.68 8.68 9.65
CA LEU A 112 15.83 9.46 10.87
C LEU A 112 15.85 8.60 12.13
N ASN A 113 16.73 8.99 13.06
CA ASN A 113 16.85 8.35 14.35
C ASN A 113 15.72 8.85 15.30
N ALA A 114 14.99 7.92 15.90
CA ALA A 114 13.89 8.24 16.82
C ALA A 114 14.33 9.01 18.07
N LYS A 115 15.58 8.85 18.50
CA LYS A 115 16.14 9.55 19.67
C LYS A 115 16.21 11.05 19.48
N MET A 116 16.19 11.55 18.23
CA MET A 116 16.22 12.98 17.91
C MET A 116 14.96 13.72 18.35
N PHE A 117 13.86 12.99 18.61
CA PHE A 117 12.54 13.58 18.86
C PHE A 117 12.10 13.45 20.31
N SER A 118 11.37 14.45 20.81
CA SER A 118 10.81 14.51 22.16
C SER A 118 9.37 14.03 22.21
N SER A 119 8.58 14.32 21.18
CA SER A 119 7.19 13.90 21.06
C SER A 119 6.76 13.73 19.61
N VAL A 120 5.68 12.97 19.44
CA VAL A 120 4.95 12.74 18.18
C VAL A 120 3.58 13.35 18.34
N GLU A 121 3.22 14.29 17.49
CA GLU A 121 1.88 14.87 17.42
C GLU A 121 1.13 14.32 16.21
N LEU A 122 0.03 13.64 16.45
CA LEU A 122 -0.91 13.26 15.41
C LEU A 122 -1.86 14.44 15.16
N ILE A 123 -1.89 14.95 13.93
CA ILE A 123 -2.75 16.04 13.49
C ILE A 123 -3.88 15.44 12.68
N LYS A 124 -5.12 15.60 13.16
CA LYS A 124 -6.34 15.23 12.45
C LYS A 124 -6.77 16.37 11.54
N HIS A 125 -7.50 16.03 10.46
CA HIS A 125 -7.97 17.00 9.48
C HIS A 125 -6.83 17.83 8.87
N TYR A 126 -5.68 17.14 8.66
CA TYR A 126 -4.50 17.80 8.12
C TYR A 126 -4.73 18.32 6.71
N GLN A 127 -4.24 19.51 6.47
CA GLN A 127 -4.24 20.12 5.15
C GLN A 127 -2.87 20.77 4.90
N SER A 128 -2.21 20.30 3.86
CA SER A 128 -0.90 20.83 3.44
C SER A 128 -1.01 22.27 2.94
N ASN A 129 -2.20 22.70 2.54
CA ASN A 129 -2.46 24.01 2.02
C ASN A 129 -3.43 24.78 2.92
N ARG A 130 -2.98 25.89 3.49
CA ARG A 130 -3.78 26.74 4.38
C ARG A 130 -5.04 27.32 3.74
N PHE A 131 -5.07 27.48 2.39
CA PHE A 131 -6.26 27.97 1.69
C PHE A 131 -7.38 26.95 1.66
N ASP A 132 -7.06 25.68 1.76
CA ASP A 132 -8.03 24.60 1.76
C ASP A 132 -8.68 24.40 3.13
N HIS A 133 -8.06 24.90 4.19
CA HIS A 133 -8.52 24.70 5.58
C HIS A 133 -9.95 25.20 5.81
N ASP A 134 -10.33 26.30 5.16
CA ASP A 134 -11.67 26.88 5.29
C ASP A 134 -12.68 26.30 4.29
N PHE A 135 -12.23 25.64 3.22
CA PHE A 135 -13.04 25.24 2.08
C PHE A 135 -13.16 23.74 1.87
N ILE A 136 -12.23 22.96 2.37
CA ILE A 136 -12.21 21.51 2.19
C ILE A 136 -12.18 20.87 3.57
N SER A 137 -13.21 20.10 3.91
CA SER A 137 -13.11 19.21 5.08
C SER A 137 -12.37 17.96 4.62
N ASN A 138 -11.11 17.83 5.04
CA ASN A 138 -10.30 16.67 4.78
C ASN A 138 -10.21 15.81 6.03
N ASP A 139 -10.41 14.52 5.87
CA ASP A 139 -10.20 13.51 6.93
C ASP A 139 -8.74 13.04 7.01
N ALA A 140 -7.84 13.69 6.28
CA ALA A 140 -6.44 13.35 6.24
C ALA A 140 -5.77 13.47 7.62
N VAL A 141 -4.78 12.65 7.83
CA VAL A 141 -4.02 12.59 9.08
C VAL A 141 -2.56 12.83 8.76
N ALA A 142 -1.90 13.68 9.53
CA ALA A 142 -0.46 13.86 9.44
C ALA A 142 0.19 13.69 10.82
N VAL A 143 1.48 13.48 10.80
CA VAL A 143 2.29 13.35 12.00
C VAL A 143 3.32 14.46 12.04
N ASN A 144 3.43 15.14 13.19
CA ASN A 144 4.46 16.12 13.45
C ASN A 144 5.44 15.58 14.50
N LEU A 145 6.72 15.50 14.14
CA LEU A 145 7.80 15.08 15.03
C LEU A 145 8.43 16.32 15.64
N LYS A 146 8.35 16.46 16.97
CA LYS A 146 9.01 17.55 17.69
C LYS A 146 10.44 17.19 18.03
N MET A 147 11.37 17.96 17.47
CA MET A 147 12.78 17.72 17.65
C MET A 147 13.26 18.21 19.03
N LYS A 148 14.19 17.48 19.62
CA LYS A 148 14.92 17.94 20.82
C LYS A 148 15.89 19.04 20.45
N ARG A 149 16.04 20.05 21.30
CA ARG A 149 16.92 21.21 21.05
C ARG A 149 18.40 20.83 20.81
N GLU A 150 18.86 19.77 21.45
CA GLU A 150 20.23 19.27 21.34
C GLU A 150 20.64 18.78 19.93
N PHE A 151 19.66 18.34 19.11
CA PHE A 151 19.86 17.85 17.76
C PHE A 151 19.63 18.93 16.68
N GLY A 152 19.11 20.09 17.07
CA GLY A 152 18.82 21.19 16.14
C GLY A 152 20.08 21.68 15.42
N ASN A 153 20.02 21.73 14.09
CA ASN A 153 21.08 22.22 13.19
C ASN A 153 22.42 21.45 13.26
N LYS A 154 22.47 20.32 13.97
CA LYS A 154 23.64 19.44 13.98
C LYS A 154 23.57 18.40 12.86
N ILE A 155 24.72 17.87 12.49
CA ILE A 155 24.82 16.70 11.62
C ILE A 155 24.72 15.47 12.50
N ASN A 156 23.80 14.57 12.15
CA ASN A 156 23.61 13.28 12.81
C ASN A 156 23.89 12.21 11.75
N ALA A 157 24.66 11.20 12.10
CA ALA A 157 25.00 10.10 11.20
C ALA A 157 24.85 8.75 11.88
N ASP A 158 24.29 7.79 11.16
CA ASP A 158 24.22 6.38 11.54
C ASP A 158 24.96 5.57 10.49
N ILE A 159 25.96 4.80 10.90
CA ILE A 159 26.74 3.93 10.01
C ILE A 159 26.60 2.48 10.50
N GLY A 160 26.28 1.57 9.60
CA GLY A 160 26.14 0.14 9.90
C GLY A 160 26.84 -0.75 8.89
N LEU A 161 27.50 -1.78 9.37
CA LEU A 161 28.05 -2.88 8.57
C LEU A 161 27.49 -4.19 9.08
N GLU A 162 27.01 -5.01 8.16
CA GLU A 162 26.51 -6.35 8.43
C GLU A 162 27.26 -7.37 7.56
N LEU A 163 27.65 -8.47 8.16
CA LEU A 163 28.27 -9.61 7.49
C LEU A 163 27.41 -10.84 7.75
N GLY A 164 27.18 -11.66 6.72
CA GLY A 164 26.32 -12.82 6.80
C GLY A 164 26.83 -14.03 6.03
N THR A 165 26.29 -15.19 6.33
CA THR A 165 26.57 -16.45 5.66
C THR A 165 25.38 -16.88 4.78
N PRO A 166 25.62 -17.51 3.62
CA PRO A 166 26.88 -17.63 2.90
C PRO A 166 27.14 -16.36 2.08
N ASN A 167 28.31 -15.72 2.27
CA ASN A 167 28.82 -14.60 1.48
C ASN A 167 27.93 -13.34 1.43
N GLY A 168 27.08 -13.13 2.42
CA GLY A 168 26.25 -11.94 2.53
C GLY A 168 26.98 -10.78 3.21
N TRP A 169 26.72 -9.56 2.77
CA TRP A 169 27.17 -8.34 3.45
C TRP A 169 26.21 -7.19 3.19
N MET A 170 26.14 -6.22 4.09
CA MET A 170 25.41 -5.00 3.93
C MET A 170 26.15 -3.84 4.57
N GLY A 171 26.28 -2.74 3.85
CA GLY A 171 26.70 -1.45 4.38
C GLY A 171 25.57 -0.45 4.28
N LYS A 172 25.31 0.31 5.34
CA LYS A 172 24.33 1.40 5.36
C LYS A 172 24.87 2.63 6.04
N THR A 173 24.48 3.78 5.54
CA THR A 173 24.83 5.09 6.10
C THR A 173 23.64 6.01 5.97
N ASP A 174 23.19 6.58 7.08
CA ASP A 174 22.16 7.60 7.11
C ASP A 174 22.74 8.88 7.69
N ILE A 175 22.57 10.00 6.99
CA ILE A 175 23.06 11.32 7.39
C ILE A 175 21.89 12.29 7.38
N SER A 176 21.75 13.06 8.44
CA SER A 176 20.70 14.09 8.50
C SER A 176 21.21 15.38 9.14
N ARG A 177 20.73 16.50 8.65
CA ARG A 177 20.85 17.82 9.25
C ARG A 177 19.50 18.51 9.19
N LEU A 178 18.96 18.85 10.35
CA LEU A 178 17.64 19.43 10.50
C LEU A 178 17.76 20.85 11.09
N GLY A 179 17.95 21.82 10.22
CA GLY A 179 18.03 23.23 10.59
C GLY A 179 16.78 24.01 10.18
N ALA A 180 16.63 25.23 10.70
CA ALA A 180 15.47 26.07 10.39
C ALA A 180 15.40 26.50 8.91
N ARG A 181 16.54 26.71 8.25
CA ARG A 181 16.61 27.10 6.83
C ARG A 181 16.91 25.95 5.88
N LEU A 182 17.71 24.98 6.34
CA LEU A 182 18.11 23.84 5.54
C LEU A 182 17.82 22.57 6.32
N LYS A 183 17.02 21.68 5.73
CA LYS A 183 16.81 20.32 6.18
C LYS A 183 17.30 19.38 5.11
N SER A 184 18.18 18.46 5.47
CA SER A 184 18.71 17.44 4.56
C SER A 184 18.69 16.08 5.21
N ILE A 185 18.32 15.08 4.45
CA ILE A 185 18.31 13.68 4.87
C ILE A 185 18.87 12.88 3.70
N ALA A 186 19.87 12.08 3.94
CA ALA A 186 20.46 11.21 2.94
C ALA A 186 20.67 9.83 3.54
N GLY A 187 20.32 8.80 2.79
CA GLY A 187 20.52 7.40 3.14
C GLY A 187 21.20 6.67 2.00
N PHE A 188 22.23 5.93 2.30
CA PHE A 188 22.89 5.01 1.37
C PHE A 188 22.88 3.61 1.98
N SER A 189 22.52 2.63 1.17
CA SER A 189 22.67 1.22 1.55
C SER A 189 23.10 0.40 0.34
N LYS A 190 24.01 -0.53 0.59
CA LYS A 190 24.40 -1.54 -0.39
C LYS A 190 24.44 -2.89 0.29
N ASN A 191 23.78 -3.89 -0.29
CA ASN A 191 23.71 -5.22 0.30
C ASN A 191 23.90 -6.31 -0.74
N ALA A 192 24.43 -7.42 -0.28
CA ALA A 192 24.44 -8.72 -0.94
C ALA A 192 23.73 -9.79 -0.10
N ASN A 193 23.08 -9.41 0.98
CA ASN A 193 22.26 -10.25 1.84
C ASN A 193 20.84 -10.20 1.30
N ALA A 194 20.12 -11.23 1.17
CA ALA A 194 18.74 -11.29 0.66
C ALA A 194 17.75 -10.22 1.22
N GLU A 195 18.21 -9.22 1.94
CA GLU A 195 17.41 -8.11 2.42
C GLU A 195 16.90 -7.27 1.24
N ARG A 196 15.60 -7.30 1.05
CA ARG A 196 14.95 -6.67 -0.09
C ARG A 196 14.77 -5.17 0.17
N VAL A 197 15.30 -4.35 -0.71
CA VAL A 197 14.87 -2.95 -0.81
C VAL A 197 13.42 -2.92 -1.25
N LEU A 198 12.54 -2.48 -0.33
CA LEU A 198 11.08 -2.55 -0.47
C LEU A 198 10.48 -1.42 -1.32
N PHE A 199 11.22 -0.88 -2.27
CA PHE A 199 10.63 0.06 -3.22
C PHE A 199 10.18 -0.66 -4.48
N SER A 200 8.87 -0.80 -4.63
CA SER A 200 8.27 -1.16 -5.90
C SER A 200 8.45 0.00 -6.88
N LEU A 201 8.80 -0.29 -8.13
CA LEU A 201 8.74 0.71 -9.20
C LEU A 201 7.34 1.32 -9.35
N ALA A 202 6.31 0.57 -8.95
CA ALA A 202 4.93 1.05 -8.91
C ALA A 202 4.70 2.15 -7.86
N ASP A 203 5.47 2.19 -6.77
CA ASP A 203 5.33 3.21 -5.72
C ASP A 203 5.79 4.61 -6.16
N VAL A 204 6.49 4.71 -7.29
CA VAL A 204 6.85 5.99 -7.90
C VAL A 204 5.62 6.69 -8.51
N SER A 205 4.53 5.98 -8.69
CA SER A 205 3.29 6.49 -9.30
C SER A 205 2.37 7.28 -8.35
N HIS A 206 2.75 7.53 -7.10
CA HIS A 206 2.00 8.45 -6.21
C HIS A 206 2.15 9.92 -6.59
N VAL A 207 2.18 10.20 -7.87
CA VAL A 207 1.77 11.49 -8.38
C VAL A 207 0.26 11.57 -8.21
N LYS A 208 -0.24 12.58 -7.52
CA LYS A 208 -1.66 12.79 -7.16
C LYS A 208 -2.65 12.82 -8.34
N SER A 209 -2.21 12.51 -9.55
CA SER A 209 -2.97 12.70 -10.78
C SER A 209 -4.13 11.74 -10.99
N GLY A 210 -4.31 10.71 -10.16
CA GLY A 210 -5.39 9.71 -10.38
C GLY A 210 -5.32 8.99 -11.74
N VAL A 211 -4.27 9.23 -12.50
CA VAL A 211 -3.98 8.51 -13.75
C VAL A 211 -3.18 7.27 -13.38
N GLN A 212 -3.78 6.10 -13.54
CA GLN A 212 -3.04 4.86 -13.41
C GLN A 212 -1.91 4.86 -14.45
N HIS A 213 -0.69 4.76 -13.96
CA HIS A 213 0.46 4.65 -14.85
C HIS A 213 0.48 3.25 -15.47
N PRO A 214 0.98 3.08 -16.72
CA PRO A 214 1.16 1.78 -17.35
C PRO A 214 2.26 0.94 -16.69
N SER A 215 2.56 1.18 -15.42
CA SER A 215 3.44 0.33 -14.60
C SER A 215 2.92 -1.11 -14.48
N ASP A 216 1.64 -1.33 -14.73
CA ASP A 216 1.00 -2.64 -14.68
C ASP A 216 1.32 -3.51 -15.91
N LEU A 217 1.91 -2.92 -16.96
CA LEU A 217 2.51 -3.66 -18.10
C LEU A 217 3.87 -4.27 -17.77
N VAL A 218 4.47 -3.90 -16.65
CA VAL A 218 5.65 -4.62 -16.17
C VAL A 218 5.21 -6.04 -15.92
N LEU A 219 5.84 -7.00 -16.55
CA LEU A 219 5.78 -8.40 -16.14
C LEU A 219 6.05 -8.40 -14.65
N HIS A 220 4.97 -8.50 -13.87
CA HIS A 220 5.15 -8.72 -12.44
C HIS A 220 6.01 -9.97 -12.34
N PRO A 221 7.19 -9.90 -11.72
CA PRO A 221 7.94 -11.11 -11.51
C PRO A 221 6.98 -12.12 -10.92
N LEU A 222 6.95 -13.33 -11.45
CA LEU A 222 6.16 -14.46 -10.94
C LEU A 222 6.41 -14.69 -9.43
N ALA A 223 7.31 -13.93 -8.89
CA ALA A 223 7.92 -14.01 -7.63
C ALA A 223 7.13 -13.32 -6.54
N ALA A 224 6.91 -14.02 -5.48
CA ALA A 224 6.83 -13.50 -4.12
C ALA A 224 5.66 -12.58 -3.75
N GLN A 225 4.67 -12.36 -4.59
CA GLN A 225 3.43 -11.74 -4.16
C GLN A 225 2.62 -12.74 -3.30
N GLY A 226 2.30 -12.34 -2.08
CA GLY A 226 1.46 -13.14 -1.18
C GLY A 226 2.16 -14.26 -0.42
N LEU A 227 3.50 -14.30 -0.36
CA LEU A 227 4.20 -15.23 0.51
C LEU A 227 3.96 -14.86 1.98
N PRO A 228 3.62 -15.83 2.84
CA PRO A 228 3.25 -15.56 4.24
C PRO A 228 4.44 -15.34 5.18
N PHE A 229 5.66 -15.32 4.67
CA PHE A 229 6.90 -15.14 5.43
C PHE A 229 7.73 -13.97 4.92
N LYS A 230 8.78 -13.61 5.66
CA LYS A 230 9.68 -12.52 5.27
C LYS A 230 10.36 -12.79 3.93
N LYS A 231 10.50 -11.77 3.11
CA LYS A 231 11.17 -11.85 1.79
C LYS A 231 12.67 -12.17 1.89
N ASN A 232 13.29 -12.01 3.05
CA ASN A 232 14.69 -12.33 3.33
C ASN A 232 15.02 -13.83 3.20
N TYR A 233 14.03 -14.71 3.11
CA TYR A 233 14.24 -16.12 2.85
C TYR A 233 14.38 -16.46 1.35
N LEU A 234 14.13 -15.52 0.46
CA LEU A 234 14.31 -15.72 -0.98
C LEU A 234 15.79 -15.68 -1.34
N SER A 235 16.21 -16.52 -2.29
CA SER A 235 17.61 -16.66 -2.69
C SER A 235 18.17 -15.39 -3.31
N ASN A 236 19.47 -15.17 -3.10
CA ASN A 236 20.36 -14.16 -3.66
C ASN A 236 19.70 -12.87 -4.18
N ASN A 237 19.73 -11.84 -3.35
CA ASN A 237 19.29 -10.52 -3.70
C ASN A 237 20.40 -9.53 -3.34
N ALA A 238 20.95 -8.87 -4.36
CA ALA A 238 21.88 -7.78 -4.16
C ALA A 238 21.18 -6.47 -4.51
N SER A 239 21.39 -5.44 -3.72
CA SER A 239 20.80 -4.14 -4.01
C SER A 239 21.73 -3.01 -3.61
N ASP A 240 21.68 -1.91 -4.34
CA ASP A 240 22.20 -0.62 -3.93
C ASP A 240 21.10 0.43 -3.94
N GLN A 241 21.10 1.30 -2.95
CA GLN A 241 20.13 2.36 -2.79
C GLN A 241 20.82 3.64 -2.31
N LEU A 242 20.53 4.73 -2.98
CA LEU A 242 20.86 6.08 -2.54
C LEU A 242 19.58 6.90 -2.56
N GLN A 243 19.24 7.48 -1.42
CA GLN A 243 18.11 8.39 -1.29
C GLN A 243 18.57 9.66 -0.63
N SER A 244 18.20 10.81 -1.18
CA SER A 244 18.50 12.10 -0.57
C SER A 244 17.36 13.08 -0.76
N THR A 245 17.09 13.86 0.26
CA THR A 245 16.07 14.90 0.25
C THR A 245 16.65 16.17 0.87
N PHE A 246 16.49 17.28 0.18
CA PHE A 246 16.89 18.60 0.63
C PHE A 246 15.67 19.51 0.61
N SER A 247 15.49 20.26 1.68
CA SER A 247 14.45 21.28 1.80
C SER A 247 15.12 22.59 2.22
N ILE A 248 15.01 23.60 1.39
CA ILE A 248 15.64 24.91 1.58
C ILE A 248 14.52 25.94 1.68
N ARG A 249 14.49 26.67 2.79
CA ARG A 249 13.62 27.83 2.95
C ARG A 249 14.33 29.09 2.43
N ILE A 250 13.73 29.72 1.43
CA ILE A 250 14.20 30.96 0.81
C ILE A 250 13.34 32.11 1.35
N GLY A 251 13.81 32.75 2.43
CA GLY A 251 13.00 33.75 3.13
C GLY A 251 11.85 33.17 3.93
N SER A 252 10.80 33.96 4.20
CA SER A 252 9.65 33.56 5.03
C SER A 252 8.56 32.82 4.27
N CYS A 253 8.53 32.92 2.94
CA CYS A 253 7.38 32.54 2.13
C CYS A 253 7.71 31.60 0.95
N GLN A 254 8.94 31.16 0.84
CA GLN A 254 9.37 30.33 -0.29
C GLN A 254 10.14 29.11 0.20
N GLN A 255 9.86 27.97 -0.43
CA GLN A 255 10.54 26.71 -0.12
C GLN A 255 10.88 25.98 -1.41
N LEU A 256 12.11 25.51 -1.49
CA LEU A 256 12.59 24.64 -2.56
C LEU A 256 12.90 23.26 -1.97
N ASN A 257 12.27 22.23 -2.52
CA ASN A 257 12.52 20.85 -2.15
C ASN A 257 13.13 20.10 -3.33
N VAL A 258 14.16 19.35 -3.06
CA VAL A 258 14.85 18.53 -4.06
C VAL A 258 14.98 17.11 -3.51
N ALA A 259 14.65 16.10 -4.32
CA ALA A 259 14.90 14.70 -3.97
C ALA A 259 15.63 13.99 -5.10
N LEU A 260 16.56 13.13 -4.71
CA LEU A 260 17.29 12.24 -5.58
C LEU A 260 17.20 10.82 -5.03
N ASP A 261 16.67 9.91 -5.83
CA ASP A 261 16.55 8.50 -5.51
C ASP A 261 17.23 7.67 -6.61
N ARG A 262 18.11 6.77 -6.19
CA ARG A 262 18.71 5.75 -7.06
C ARG A 262 18.58 4.41 -6.37
N ILE A 263 18.00 3.46 -7.07
CA ILE A 263 17.81 2.11 -6.58
C ILE A 263 18.24 1.14 -7.68
N SER A 264 19.02 0.13 -7.31
CA SER A 264 19.38 -0.96 -8.18
C SER A 264 19.20 -2.27 -7.42
N ILE A 265 18.57 -3.24 -8.05
CA ILE A 265 18.26 -4.55 -7.47
C ILE A 265 18.67 -5.62 -8.48
N ASP A 266 19.46 -6.58 -8.02
CA ASP A 266 19.78 -7.80 -8.74
C ASP A 266 19.28 -8.98 -7.91
N GLN A 267 18.40 -9.77 -8.49
CA GLN A 267 17.80 -10.91 -7.79
C GLN A 267 17.72 -12.14 -8.67
N ASN A 268 18.02 -13.28 -8.06
CA ASN A 268 17.85 -14.60 -8.66
C ASN A 268 16.75 -15.34 -7.90
N PHE A 269 15.84 -15.93 -8.63
CA PHE A 269 14.67 -16.59 -8.09
C PHE A 269 14.40 -17.89 -8.84
N SER A 270 14.04 -18.94 -8.11
CA SER A 270 13.66 -20.22 -8.69
C SER A 270 12.32 -20.70 -8.13
N GLN A 271 11.44 -21.11 -9.02
CA GLN A 271 10.09 -21.54 -8.69
C GLN A 271 9.66 -22.69 -9.59
N SER A 272 8.88 -23.61 -9.05
CA SER A 272 8.17 -24.63 -9.80
C SER A 272 6.66 -24.47 -9.57
N GLN A 273 5.90 -24.46 -10.65
CA GLN A 273 4.48 -24.25 -10.64
C GLN A 273 3.78 -25.40 -11.37
N GLN A 274 2.72 -25.90 -10.80
CA GLN A 274 1.80 -26.84 -11.45
C GLN A 274 0.42 -26.19 -11.49
N THR A 275 -0.12 -25.98 -12.68
CA THR A 275 -1.45 -25.43 -12.88
C THR A 275 -2.36 -26.52 -13.43
N VAL A 276 -3.50 -26.74 -12.78
CA VAL A 276 -4.54 -27.64 -13.26
C VAL A 276 -5.73 -26.77 -13.65
N PHE A 277 -6.03 -26.74 -14.94
CA PHE A 277 -7.20 -26.10 -15.51
C PHE A 277 -8.34 -27.11 -15.55
N ASN A 278 -9.52 -26.72 -15.09
CA ASN A 278 -10.69 -27.59 -15.07
C ASN A 278 -11.96 -26.77 -15.27
N SER A 279 -12.72 -27.03 -16.30
CA SER A 279 -13.99 -26.38 -16.58
C SER A 279 -15.18 -27.04 -15.88
N GLY A 280 -14.97 -28.16 -15.17
CA GLY A 280 -16.06 -28.97 -14.62
C GLY A 280 -16.84 -29.80 -15.66
N GLY A 281 -16.39 -29.78 -16.91
CA GLY A 281 -16.96 -30.50 -18.04
C GLY A 281 -15.91 -31.39 -18.75
N SER A 282 -15.89 -31.32 -20.08
CA SER A 282 -15.03 -32.15 -20.94
C SER A 282 -13.54 -31.76 -20.95
N PHE A 283 -13.18 -30.59 -20.39
CA PHE A 283 -11.83 -30.08 -20.45
C PHE A 283 -11.11 -30.15 -19.09
N SER A 284 -9.98 -30.87 -19.07
CA SER A 284 -9.01 -30.86 -17.97
C SER A 284 -7.61 -30.83 -18.54
N ARG A 285 -6.75 -29.93 -18.08
CA ARG A 285 -5.37 -29.80 -18.49
C ARG A 285 -4.47 -29.55 -17.30
N SER A 286 -3.40 -30.31 -17.18
CA SER A 286 -2.35 -30.07 -16.20
C SER A 286 -1.07 -29.59 -16.89
N GLU A 287 -0.54 -28.47 -16.46
CA GLU A 287 0.71 -27.89 -16.92
C GLU A 287 1.67 -27.77 -15.74
N LYS A 288 2.85 -28.37 -15.86
CA LYS A 288 3.92 -28.20 -14.90
C LYS A 288 5.00 -27.31 -15.51
N ARG A 289 5.37 -26.28 -14.79
CA ARG A 289 6.34 -25.26 -15.20
C ARG A 289 7.42 -25.11 -14.14
N SER A 290 8.67 -25.15 -14.53
CA SER A 290 9.81 -24.83 -13.69
C SER A 290 10.49 -23.60 -14.25
N THR A 291 10.62 -22.57 -13.42
CA THR A 291 11.11 -21.25 -13.82
C THR A 291 12.32 -20.88 -12.97
N ALA A 292 13.41 -20.51 -13.63
CA ALA A 292 14.52 -19.80 -13.02
C ALA A 292 14.61 -18.40 -13.63
N LEU A 293 14.53 -17.40 -12.80
CA LEU A 293 14.51 -15.99 -13.17
C LEU A 293 15.72 -15.28 -12.60
N SER A 294 16.50 -14.63 -13.45
CA SER A 294 17.49 -13.62 -13.07
C SER A 294 16.97 -12.26 -13.50
N GLN A 295 16.82 -11.35 -12.55
CA GLN A 295 16.21 -10.05 -12.77
C GLN A 295 17.13 -8.94 -12.29
N PHE A 296 17.43 -7.99 -13.17
CA PHE A 296 18.10 -6.75 -12.83
C PHE A 296 17.14 -5.58 -13.02
N GLN A 297 16.96 -4.81 -11.97
CA GLN A 297 16.08 -3.64 -11.96
C GLN A 297 16.87 -2.41 -11.51
N SER A 298 16.77 -1.31 -12.24
CA SER A 298 17.33 -0.02 -11.81
C SER A 298 16.32 1.12 -11.98
N SER A 299 16.33 2.04 -11.03
CA SER A 299 15.51 3.25 -11.06
C SER A 299 16.35 4.45 -10.62
N ARG A 300 16.24 5.54 -11.35
CA ARG A 300 16.83 6.84 -11.01
C ARG A 300 15.74 7.88 -11.10
N ILE A 301 15.55 8.63 -10.03
CA ILE A 301 14.47 9.60 -9.91
C ILE A 301 15.03 10.90 -9.38
N PHE A 302 14.70 11.98 -10.05
CA PHE A 302 15.01 13.33 -9.61
C PHE A 302 13.73 14.15 -9.57
N LYS A 303 13.51 14.82 -8.45
CA LYS A 303 12.31 15.63 -8.21
C LYS A 303 12.71 17.01 -7.70
N ILE A 304 12.08 18.02 -8.22
CA ILE A 304 12.18 19.41 -7.72
C ILE A 304 10.78 19.91 -7.48
N GLN A 305 10.56 20.52 -6.33
CA GLN A 305 9.32 21.22 -6.01
C GLN A 305 9.66 22.59 -5.48
N TYR A 306 9.00 23.59 -6.04
CA TYR A 306 9.03 24.96 -5.55
C TYR A 306 7.64 25.34 -5.04
N VAL A 307 7.59 25.82 -3.82
CA VAL A 307 6.36 26.34 -3.19
C VAL A 307 6.61 27.78 -2.82
N HIS A 308 5.71 28.65 -3.23
CA HIS A 308 5.68 30.02 -2.76
C HIS A 308 4.34 30.37 -2.13
N ASP A 309 4.40 31.11 -1.06
CA ASP A 309 3.23 31.57 -0.30
C ASP A 309 3.32 33.10 -0.16
N ARG A 310 3.20 33.77 -1.31
CA ARG A 310 3.26 35.23 -1.41
C ARG A 310 1.94 35.83 -0.96
N LEU A 311 2.03 36.71 0.06
CA LEU A 311 0.86 37.40 0.59
C LEU A 311 -0.18 36.45 1.18
N LYS A 312 -1.10 37.00 1.99
CA LYS A 312 -2.20 36.23 2.60
C LYS A 312 -3.13 35.55 1.57
N ASN A 313 -3.03 35.91 0.29
CA ASN A 313 -4.03 35.60 -0.73
C ASN A 313 -3.53 34.77 -1.92
N ASN A 314 -2.24 34.51 -2.06
CA ASN A 314 -1.73 33.74 -3.19
C ASN A 314 -0.73 32.65 -2.74
N ARG A 315 -0.91 31.44 -3.25
CA ARG A 315 0.02 30.32 -3.09
C ARG A 315 0.17 29.57 -4.40
N GLY A 316 1.41 29.39 -4.82
CA GLY A 316 1.76 28.55 -5.97
C GLY A 316 2.61 27.36 -5.58
N GLU A 317 2.43 26.29 -6.28
CA GLU A 317 3.19 25.05 -6.15
C GLU A 317 3.55 24.52 -7.53
N TYR A 318 4.84 24.25 -7.76
CA TYR A 318 5.36 23.76 -9.03
C TYR A 318 6.28 22.58 -8.78
N MET A 319 6.12 21.52 -9.54
CA MET A 319 6.91 20.30 -9.40
C MET A 319 7.38 19.80 -10.77
N ILE A 320 8.63 19.38 -10.81
CA ILE A 320 9.22 18.66 -11.93
C ILE A 320 9.72 17.32 -11.42
N TYR A 321 9.42 16.27 -12.16
CA TYR A 321 9.89 14.92 -11.92
C TYR A 321 10.55 14.39 -13.19
N LEU A 322 11.72 13.80 -13.02
CA LEU A 322 12.45 13.09 -14.06
C LEU A 322 12.74 11.68 -13.57
N GLY A 323 12.41 10.68 -14.35
CA GLY A 323 12.62 9.27 -14.00
C GLY A 323 13.18 8.45 -15.15
N ASP A 324 14.20 7.64 -14.87
CA ASP A 324 14.71 6.58 -15.74
C ASP A 324 14.60 5.25 -14.99
N GLN A 325 13.91 4.31 -15.58
CA GLN A 325 13.68 2.98 -15.00
C GLN A 325 14.04 1.92 -16.04
N ARG A 326 14.76 0.89 -15.60
CA ARG A 326 15.19 -0.22 -16.44
C ARG A 326 14.97 -1.53 -15.73
N LEU A 327 14.44 -2.49 -16.46
CA LEU A 327 14.26 -3.86 -16.02
C LEU A 327 14.87 -4.77 -17.08
N ARG A 328 15.72 -5.70 -16.68
CA ARG A 328 16.22 -6.78 -17.51
C ARG A 328 15.91 -8.10 -16.82
N GLU A 329 15.40 -9.03 -17.56
CA GLU A 329 15.02 -10.34 -17.07
C GLU A 329 15.59 -11.41 -18.00
N ILE A 330 16.25 -12.41 -17.41
CA ILE A 330 16.65 -13.63 -18.07
C ILE A 330 15.84 -14.75 -17.44
N LEU A 331 15.08 -15.42 -18.26
CA LEU A 331 14.18 -16.46 -17.84
C LEU A 331 14.56 -17.79 -18.48
N TYR A 332 14.67 -18.81 -17.65
CA TYR A 332 14.73 -20.21 -18.09
C TYR A 332 13.43 -20.88 -17.65
N ASP A 333 12.65 -21.32 -18.60
CA ASP A 333 11.36 -21.91 -18.35
C ASP A 333 11.27 -23.30 -19.01
N THR A 334 10.90 -24.29 -18.20
CA THR A 334 10.65 -25.65 -18.68
C THR A 334 9.19 -25.97 -18.44
N VAL A 335 8.45 -26.17 -19.52
CA VAL A 335 7.04 -26.53 -19.49
C VAL A 335 6.90 -28.01 -19.84
N SER A 336 6.27 -28.78 -18.96
CA SER A 336 5.94 -30.18 -19.19
C SER A 336 4.43 -30.35 -19.27
N LEU A 337 3.95 -30.83 -20.41
CA LEU A 337 2.57 -31.25 -20.67
C LEU A 337 2.54 -32.77 -20.91
N VAL A 338 2.58 -33.19 -22.15
CA VAL A 338 2.75 -34.57 -22.61
C VAL A 338 4.22 -34.80 -22.98
N SER A 339 4.92 -33.76 -23.44
CA SER A 339 6.35 -33.69 -23.65
C SER A 339 6.95 -32.48 -22.95
N SER A 340 8.19 -32.59 -22.46
CA SER A 340 8.89 -31.46 -21.86
C SER A 340 9.45 -30.53 -22.94
N TRP A 341 9.29 -29.24 -22.72
CA TRP A 341 9.78 -28.19 -23.58
C TRP A 341 10.50 -27.12 -22.78
N THR A 342 11.69 -26.72 -23.19
CA THR A 342 12.53 -25.75 -22.50
C THR A 342 12.62 -24.49 -23.33
N ASN A 343 12.42 -23.36 -22.71
CA ASN A 343 12.54 -22.04 -23.33
C ASN A 343 13.52 -21.16 -22.53
N ARG A 344 14.29 -20.37 -23.26
CA ARG A 344 15.09 -19.28 -22.72
C ARG A 344 14.56 -17.97 -23.27
N GLY A 345 14.03 -17.14 -22.38
CA GLY A 345 13.53 -15.82 -22.73
C GLY A 345 14.43 -14.71 -22.15
N LEU A 346 14.68 -13.70 -22.97
CA LEU A 346 15.31 -12.45 -22.56
C LEU A 346 14.27 -11.34 -22.66
N SER A 347 14.05 -10.63 -21.58
CA SER A 347 13.17 -9.45 -21.56
C SER A 347 13.96 -8.24 -21.11
N SER A 348 13.90 -7.16 -21.85
CA SER A 348 14.40 -5.87 -21.42
C SER A 348 13.31 -4.82 -21.54
N GLN A 349 13.18 -4.00 -20.50
CA GLN A 349 12.21 -2.92 -20.46
C GLN A 349 12.93 -1.65 -20.00
N SER A 350 12.59 -0.53 -20.62
CA SER A 350 13.04 0.78 -20.16
C SER A 350 11.88 1.78 -20.20
N ARG A 351 11.85 2.66 -19.23
CA ARG A 351 10.88 3.73 -19.13
C ARG A 351 11.57 5.03 -18.75
N ASN A 352 11.41 6.03 -19.57
CA ASN A 352 11.83 7.40 -19.28
C ASN A 352 10.58 8.24 -19.05
N SER A 353 10.51 8.91 -17.92
CA SER A 353 9.35 9.68 -17.49
C SER A 353 9.75 11.12 -17.21
N ILE A 354 8.99 12.04 -17.77
CA ILE A 354 9.04 13.46 -17.43
C ILE A 354 7.64 13.83 -16.97
N TYR A 355 7.54 14.45 -15.81
CA TYR A 355 6.28 14.95 -15.28
C TYR A 355 6.48 16.38 -14.80
N PHE A 356 5.51 17.20 -15.10
CA PHE A 356 5.38 18.57 -14.63
C PHE A 356 4.01 18.76 -13.98
N SER A 357 3.97 19.39 -12.84
CA SER A 357 2.74 19.94 -12.31
C SER A 357 2.97 21.35 -11.82
N GLY A 358 2.01 22.23 -12.09
CA GLY A 358 2.04 23.60 -11.63
C GLY A 358 0.63 24.09 -11.37
N GLY A 359 0.46 24.90 -10.36
CA GLY A 359 -0.84 25.46 -10.06
C GLY A 359 -0.75 26.60 -9.07
N GLU A 360 -1.72 27.49 -9.18
CA GLU A 360 -1.89 28.61 -8.28
C GLU A 360 -3.28 28.63 -7.68
N LYS A 361 -3.36 29.06 -6.44
CA LYS A 361 -4.58 29.32 -5.71
C LYS A 361 -4.60 30.80 -5.30
N LEU A 362 -5.64 31.47 -5.70
CA LEU A 362 -5.88 32.87 -5.38
C LEU A 362 -7.10 32.95 -4.46
N ARG A 363 -6.93 33.56 -3.30
CA ARG A 363 -8.03 33.82 -2.36
C ARG A 363 -8.57 35.23 -2.59
N ILE A 364 -9.87 35.32 -2.90
CA ILE A 364 -10.58 36.57 -3.15
C ILE A 364 -11.58 36.79 -2.02
N PHE A 365 -11.54 37.94 -1.34
CA PHE A 365 -12.51 38.38 -0.30
C PHE A 365 -12.71 37.34 0.84
N ASN A 366 -11.71 36.58 1.26
CA ASN A 366 -11.80 35.59 2.32
C ASN A 366 -12.86 34.48 2.16
N LYS A 367 -13.72 34.56 1.14
CA LYS A 367 -14.85 33.65 0.91
C LYS A 367 -14.72 32.83 -0.38
N TYR A 368 -13.83 33.23 -1.28
CA TYR A 368 -13.67 32.62 -2.59
C TYR A 368 -12.23 32.23 -2.83
N VAL A 369 -12.03 31.04 -3.35
CA VAL A 369 -10.72 30.58 -3.83
C VAL A 369 -10.85 30.19 -5.29
N LEU A 370 -10.03 30.81 -6.13
CA LEU A 370 -9.82 30.40 -7.51
C LEU A 370 -8.57 29.52 -7.58
N LYS A 371 -8.68 28.37 -8.22
CA LYS A 371 -7.58 27.45 -8.44
C LYS A 371 -7.41 27.23 -9.94
N TYR A 372 -6.19 27.38 -10.39
CA TYR A 372 -5.76 26.90 -11.69
C TYR A 372 -4.65 25.87 -11.51
N SER A 373 -4.71 24.74 -12.21
CA SER A 373 -3.63 23.76 -12.22
C SER A 373 -3.46 23.15 -13.61
N ILE A 374 -2.23 22.84 -13.94
CA ILE A 374 -1.85 22.10 -15.11
C ILE A 374 -0.90 20.97 -14.70
N GLU A 375 -1.16 19.81 -15.25
CA GLU A 375 -0.30 18.63 -15.08
C GLU A 375 0.00 18.09 -16.46
N ALA A 376 1.24 17.76 -16.73
CA ALA A 376 1.66 17.16 -17.98
C ALA A 376 2.67 16.06 -17.72
N SER A 377 2.59 14.97 -18.45
CA SER A 377 3.64 13.96 -18.43
C SER A 377 3.93 13.42 -19.83
N SER A 378 5.17 12.99 -19.99
CA SER A 378 5.60 12.23 -21.15
C SER A 378 6.37 11.00 -20.66
N ASN A 379 5.87 9.82 -20.98
CA ASN A 379 6.50 8.56 -20.65
C ASN A 379 6.87 7.85 -21.96
N LYS A 380 8.14 7.54 -22.14
CA LYS A 380 8.62 6.72 -23.25
C LYS A 380 8.91 5.33 -22.71
N PHE A 381 8.20 4.36 -23.23
CA PHE A 381 8.34 2.97 -22.85
C PHE A 381 8.88 2.16 -24.03
N ARG A 382 9.87 1.30 -23.73
CA ARG A 382 10.42 0.34 -24.68
C ARG A 382 10.48 -1.02 -24.00
N ARG A 383 10.03 -2.03 -24.71
CA ARG A 383 10.12 -3.43 -24.27
C ARG A 383 10.63 -4.26 -25.43
N SER A 384 11.60 -5.11 -25.16
CA SER A 384 12.09 -6.12 -26.07
C SER A 384 11.97 -7.47 -25.39
N ILE A 385 11.37 -8.43 -26.06
CA ILE A 385 11.31 -9.83 -25.62
C ILE A 385 11.90 -10.66 -26.75
N GLU A 386 12.89 -11.46 -26.40
CA GLU A 386 13.48 -12.46 -27.28
C GLU A 386 13.24 -13.82 -26.67
N ASP A 387 12.64 -14.72 -27.40
CA ASP A 387 12.21 -16.03 -26.97
C ASP A 387 12.33 -17.02 -28.14
N MET A 388 12.52 -18.30 -27.85
CA MET A 388 12.60 -19.33 -28.88
C MET A 388 11.34 -19.44 -29.74
N LEU A 389 10.18 -19.07 -29.21
CA LEU A 389 8.90 -19.10 -29.93
C LEU A 389 8.68 -17.86 -30.79
N VAL A 390 9.14 -16.72 -30.27
CA VAL A 390 9.01 -15.43 -30.93
C VAL A 390 10.41 -14.87 -31.08
N LYS A 391 10.97 -14.95 -32.28
CA LYS A 391 12.36 -14.55 -32.53
C LYS A 391 12.71 -13.18 -31.95
N SER A 392 11.81 -12.23 -32.03
CA SER A 392 11.90 -10.96 -31.31
C SER A 392 10.55 -10.23 -31.34
N ASN A 393 10.13 -9.68 -30.22
CA ASN A 393 8.98 -8.78 -30.14
C ASN A 393 9.45 -7.46 -29.52
N HIS A 394 9.39 -6.40 -30.29
CA HIS A 394 9.77 -5.07 -29.86
C HIS A 394 8.52 -4.21 -29.74
N LEU A 395 8.25 -3.78 -28.53
CA LEU A 395 7.17 -2.86 -28.23
C LEU A 395 7.76 -1.48 -27.87
N HIS A 396 7.36 -0.48 -28.61
CA HIS A 396 7.71 0.90 -28.32
C HIS A 396 6.45 1.75 -28.31
N PHE A 397 6.16 2.39 -27.19
CA PHE A 397 5.07 3.36 -27.15
C PHE A 397 5.42 4.58 -26.29
N VAL A 398 4.74 5.66 -26.61
CA VAL A 398 4.81 6.91 -25.89
C VAL A 398 3.45 7.17 -25.27
N GLN A 399 3.43 7.49 -24.01
CA GLN A 399 2.26 7.96 -23.32
C GLN A 399 2.48 9.42 -22.93
N ASN A 400 1.67 10.29 -23.47
CA ASN A 400 1.64 11.69 -23.10
C ASN A 400 0.28 12.00 -22.51
N PHE A 401 0.23 12.75 -21.42
CA PHE A 401 -1.03 13.31 -20.98
C PHE A 401 -0.88 14.79 -20.60
N ILE A 402 -1.93 15.53 -20.76
CA ILE A 402 -2.08 16.89 -20.27
C ILE A 402 -3.44 16.97 -19.58
N LEU A 403 -3.43 17.37 -18.33
CA LEU A 403 -4.61 17.67 -17.53
C LEU A 403 -4.58 19.14 -17.16
N SER A 404 -5.62 19.88 -17.48
CA SER A 404 -5.83 21.23 -16.98
C SER A 404 -7.14 21.33 -16.22
N GLU A 405 -7.10 22.01 -15.10
CA GLU A 405 -8.24 22.26 -14.24
C GLU A 405 -8.32 23.74 -13.90
N LEU A 406 -9.51 24.30 -14.09
CA LEU A 406 -9.91 25.60 -13.57
C LEU A 406 -11.08 25.37 -12.63
N SER A 407 -10.95 25.74 -11.37
CA SER A 407 -12.01 25.56 -10.39
C SER A 407 -12.13 26.74 -9.44
N SER A 408 -13.32 26.94 -8.93
CA SER A 408 -13.62 27.93 -7.90
C SER A 408 -14.25 27.23 -6.70
N SER A 409 -13.89 27.69 -5.52
CA SER A 409 -14.47 27.22 -4.27
C SER A 409 -15.01 28.43 -3.49
N PHE A 410 -16.18 28.29 -2.91
CA PHE A 410 -16.77 29.33 -2.05
C PHE A 410 -17.47 28.71 -0.85
N ARG A 411 -17.54 29.48 0.24
CA ARG A 411 -18.16 29.04 1.49
C ARG A 411 -19.28 29.98 1.87
N ILE A 412 -20.44 29.40 2.17
CA ILE A 412 -21.60 30.11 2.74
C ILE A 412 -21.98 29.42 4.03
N ARG A 413 -21.72 30.04 5.18
CA ARG A 413 -21.90 29.46 6.53
C ARG A 413 -21.20 28.09 6.62
N ASP A 414 -21.97 27.03 6.85
CA ASP A 414 -21.47 25.65 7.00
C ASP A 414 -21.45 24.84 5.68
N ASN A 415 -21.76 25.53 4.57
CA ASN A 415 -21.76 24.92 3.25
C ASN A 415 -20.55 25.36 2.45
N VAL A 416 -19.86 24.40 1.85
CA VAL A 416 -18.78 24.63 0.91
C VAL A 416 -19.19 24.12 -0.45
N PHE A 417 -19.00 24.93 -1.46
CA PHE A 417 -19.26 24.61 -2.85
C PHE A 417 -17.96 24.73 -3.63
N GLN A 418 -17.71 23.75 -4.47
CA GLN A 418 -16.62 23.79 -5.44
C GLN A 418 -17.19 23.44 -6.81
N SER A 419 -16.80 24.17 -7.82
CA SER A 419 -17.16 23.88 -9.22
C SER A 419 -15.99 24.15 -10.13
N GLY A 420 -15.92 23.45 -11.23
CA GLY A 420 -14.82 23.65 -12.17
C GLY A 420 -14.97 22.84 -13.45
N ILE A 421 -13.99 23.02 -14.29
CA ILE A 421 -13.88 22.36 -15.59
C ILE A 421 -12.53 21.65 -15.64
N ARG A 422 -12.52 20.43 -16.13
CA ARG A 422 -11.30 19.64 -16.36
C ARG A 422 -11.23 19.22 -17.82
N PHE A 423 -10.04 19.37 -18.38
CA PHE A 423 -9.71 18.91 -19.72
C PHE A 423 -8.56 17.92 -19.59
N LEU A 424 -8.77 16.71 -20.06
CA LEU A 424 -7.74 15.68 -20.13
C LEU A 424 -7.54 15.29 -21.60
N THR A 425 -6.32 15.39 -22.04
CA THR A 425 -5.88 14.79 -23.30
C THR A 425 -4.80 13.77 -22.99
N GLU A 426 -5.00 12.55 -23.43
CA GLU A 426 -4.07 11.45 -23.21
C GLU A 426 -3.81 10.76 -24.56
N GLN A 427 -2.54 10.67 -24.91
CA GLN A 427 -2.07 9.89 -26.05
C GLN A 427 -1.35 8.65 -25.52
N ARG A 428 -1.76 7.49 -25.99
CA ARG A 428 -1.12 6.20 -25.68
C ARG A 428 -0.78 5.45 -26.96
N GLY A 429 0.50 5.14 -27.10
CA GLY A 429 1.00 4.47 -28.31
C GLY A 429 0.94 5.35 -29.56
N MET A 430 1.13 4.73 -30.72
CA MET A 430 1.15 5.46 -32.00
C MET A 430 -0.25 5.85 -32.49
N ASN A 431 -1.29 5.13 -32.06
CA ASN A 431 -2.61 5.20 -32.69
C ASN A 431 -3.79 5.40 -31.71
N GLY A 432 -3.51 5.68 -30.43
CA GLY A 432 -4.55 5.88 -29.42
C GLY A 432 -4.55 7.29 -28.83
N VAL A 433 -5.65 8.03 -28.96
CA VAL A 433 -5.84 9.35 -28.34
C VAL A 433 -7.16 9.38 -27.59
N LEU A 434 -7.11 9.83 -26.35
CA LEU A 434 -8.27 10.03 -25.50
C LEU A 434 -8.39 11.49 -25.10
N HIS A 435 -9.53 12.06 -25.43
CA HIS A 435 -9.93 13.37 -24.92
C HIS A 435 -11.08 13.22 -23.95
N LYS A 436 -10.93 13.70 -22.72
CA LYS A 436 -12.02 13.82 -21.75
C LYS A 436 -12.24 15.29 -21.43
N ARG A 437 -13.49 15.71 -21.47
CA ARG A 437 -13.90 17.07 -21.07
C ARG A 437 -15.07 16.93 -20.13
N TYR A 438 -14.94 17.44 -18.90
CA TYR A 438 -16.05 17.39 -17.96
C TYR A 438 -16.09 18.60 -17.03
N ALA A 439 -17.30 19.00 -16.73
CA ALA A 439 -17.59 19.94 -15.66
C ALA A 439 -17.91 19.16 -14.39
N PHE A 440 -17.51 19.68 -13.26
CA PHE A 440 -17.80 19.08 -11.98
C PHE A 440 -18.34 20.11 -10.98
N ALA A 441 -19.13 19.62 -10.05
CA ALA A 441 -19.61 20.37 -8.91
C ALA A 441 -19.54 19.47 -7.67
N GLU A 442 -18.98 20.00 -6.61
CA GLU A 442 -18.90 19.38 -5.31
C GLU A 442 -19.61 20.28 -4.29
N HIS A 443 -20.40 19.67 -3.44
CA HIS A 443 -21.05 20.35 -2.35
C HIS A 443 -20.82 19.59 -1.06
N GLN A 444 -20.40 20.31 -0.03
CA GLN A 444 -20.26 19.80 1.31
C GLN A 444 -21.04 20.67 2.27
N SER A 445 -21.90 20.07 3.06
CA SER A 445 -22.66 20.75 4.10
C SER A 445 -22.56 20.08 5.44
N ARG A 446 -22.61 20.88 6.50
CA ARG A 446 -22.77 20.40 7.87
C ARG A 446 -24.15 20.82 8.37
N MET A 447 -24.98 19.84 8.73
CA MET A 447 -26.27 20.05 9.35
C MET A 447 -26.15 19.85 10.87
N GLY A 448 -25.90 20.95 11.57
CA GLY A 448 -25.55 20.91 12.98
C GLY A 448 -24.21 20.23 13.24
N ARG A 449 -24.03 19.73 14.50
CA ARG A 449 -22.77 19.08 14.91
C ARG A 449 -22.67 17.59 14.54
N LYS A 450 -23.78 16.99 14.09
CA LYS A 450 -23.88 15.52 13.94
C LYS A 450 -23.89 15.01 12.51
N PHE A 451 -24.35 15.80 11.57
CA PHE A 451 -24.47 15.36 10.18
C PHE A 451 -23.56 16.15 9.26
N GLN A 452 -22.87 15.42 8.39
CA GLN A 452 -22.12 15.98 7.28
C GLN A 452 -22.58 15.29 6.00
N PHE A 453 -22.88 16.07 5.00
CA PHE A 453 -23.30 15.60 3.70
C PHE A 453 -22.32 16.10 2.64
N GLN A 454 -21.90 15.21 1.77
CA GLN A 454 -21.01 15.52 0.66
C GLN A 454 -21.58 14.93 -0.62
N THR A 455 -21.68 15.73 -1.65
CA THR A 455 -22.03 15.29 -3.00
C THR A 455 -21.00 15.76 -4.00
N GLU A 456 -20.76 14.93 -4.98
CA GLU A 456 -19.92 15.23 -6.14
C GLU A 456 -20.68 14.80 -7.38
N ALA A 457 -20.80 15.68 -8.35
CA ALA A 457 -21.35 15.41 -9.65
C ALA A 457 -20.38 15.88 -10.72
N ALA A 458 -20.00 15.01 -11.61
CA ALA A 458 -19.19 15.36 -12.78
C ALA A 458 -19.86 14.78 -14.03
N PHE A 459 -19.96 15.61 -15.06
CA PHE A 459 -20.60 15.25 -16.32
C PHE A 459 -19.74 15.73 -17.47
N GLY A 460 -19.64 14.93 -18.51
CA GLY A 460 -18.83 15.30 -19.65
C GLY A 460 -18.90 14.33 -20.81
N SER A 461 -17.99 14.51 -21.73
CA SER A 461 -17.81 13.62 -22.87
C SER A 461 -16.40 13.05 -22.89
N ALA A 462 -16.29 11.84 -23.34
CA ALA A 462 -15.02 11.22 -23.67
C ALA A 462 -15.03 10.84 -25.16
N HIS A 463 -13.94 11.13 -25.82
CA HIS A 463 -13.70 10.82 -27.21
C HIS A 463 -12.43 10.00 -27.32
N LEU A 464 -12.58 8.76 -27.74
CA LEU A 464 -11.52 7.79 -27.90
C LEU A 464 -11.31 7.54 -29.39
N MET A 465 -10.11 7.76 -29.87
CA MET A 465 -9.68 7.41 -31.23
C MET A 465 -8.68 6.26 -31.16
N LEU A 466 -8.94 5.18 -31.91
CA LEU A 466 -8.10 3.98 -31.97
C LEU A 466 -7.98 3.52 -33.42
N LYS A 467 -6.76 3.51 -33.99
CA LYS A 467 -6.48 3.00 -35.36
C LYS A 467 -7.43 3.49 -36.44
N GLY A 468 -7.96 4.69 -36.33
CA GLY A 468 -8.93 5.25 -37.26
C GLY A 468 -10.38 5.12 -36.84
N ASP A 469 -10.70 4.22 -35.89
CA ASP A 469 -12.02 4.16 -35.30
C ASP A 469 -12.20 5.22 -34.21
N SER A 470 -13.40 5.76 -34.13
CA SER A 470 -13.75 6.84 -33.21
C SER A 470 -14.92 6.45 -32.34
N TYR A 471 -14.70 6.46 -31.04
CA TYR A 471 -15.72 6.14 -30.01
C TYR A 471 -16.00 7.40 -29.19
N ARG A 472 -17.23 7.86 -29.19
CA ARG A 472 -17.65 9.03 -28.42
C ARG A 472 -18.80 8.66 -27.51
N ASP A 473 -18.67 8.97 -26.23
CA ASP A 473 -19.72 8.68 -25.29
C ASP A 473 -19.74 9.71 -24.14
N PHE A 474 -20.88 9.71 -23.46
CA PHE A 474 -21.09 10.52 -22.27
C PHE A 474 -20.51 9.85 -21.04
N ILE A 475 -19.74 10.59 -20.26
CA ILE A 475 -19.17 10.13 -18.98
C ILE A 475 -19.82 10.89 -17.83
N HIS A 476 -20.02 10.17 -16.74
CA HIS A 476 -20.51 10.81 -15.52
C HIS A 476 -19.86 10.17 -14.28
N GLN A 477 -19.79 10.95 -13.23
CA GLN A 477 -19.48 10.49 -11.89
C GLN A 477 -20.44 11.18 -10.92
N LEU A 478 -21.20 10.36 -10.18
CA LEU A 478 -22.08 10.81 -9.13
C LEU A 478 -21.67 10.14 -7.84
N LYS A 479 -21.35 10.92 -6.82
CA LYS A 479 -21.00 10.44 -5.49
C LYS A 479 -21.83 11.18 -4.47
N GLY A 480 -22.46 10.44 -3.57
CA GLY A 480 -23.15 10.97 -2.40
C GLY A 480 -22.59 10.29 -1.15
N GLN A 481 -22.30 11.07 -0.15
CA GLN A 481 -21.83 10.55 1.14
C GLN A 481 -22.55 11.27 2.27
N LEU A 482 -23.09 10.49 3.19
CA LEU A 482 -23.68 10.95 4.44
C LEU A 482 -22.83 10.44 5.59
N ILE A 483 -22.38 11.34 6.44
CA ILE A 483 -21.62 11.01 7.65
C ILE A 483 -22.44 11.47 8.86
N TYR A 484 -22.71 10.53 9.76
CA TYR A 484 -23.36 10.80 11.04
C TYR A 484 -22.38 10.60 12.18
N THR A 485 -22.12 11.64 12.93
CA THR A 485 -21.23 11.66 14.09
C THR A 485 -22.05 11.69 15.37
N LYS A 486 -22.27 10.51 15.98
CA LYS A 486 -23.02 10.40 17.25
C LYS A 486 -22.25 11.07 18.40
N SER A 487 -20.93 10.90 18.44
CA SER A 487 -20.00 11.51 19.38
C SER A 487 -18.64 11.67 18.71
N MET A 488 -17.69 12.34 19.32
CA MET A 488 -16.31 12.43 18.81
C MET A 488 -15.64 11.05 18.59
N PHE A 489 -16.22 9.99 19.13
CA PHE A 489 -15.69 8.63 19.06
C PHE A 489 -16.50 7.70 18.12
N ASN A 490 -17.69 8.11 17.68
CA ASN A 490 -18.61 7.22 16.97
C ASN A 490 -19.11 7.86 15.69
N LEU A 491 -18.75 7.26 14.57
CA LEU A 491 -19.05 7.73 13.22
C LEU A 491 -19.71 6.62 12.42
N ILE A 492 -20.76 6.97 11.68
CA ILE A 492 -21.43 6.12 10.69
C ILE A 492 -21.36 6.86 9.37
N HIS A 493 -21.02 6.16 8.28
CA HIS A 493 -21.08 6.73 6.94
C HIS A 493 -21.84 5.83 5.97
N LEU A 494 -22.53 6.46 5.06
CA LEU A 494 -23.18 5.84 3.92
C LEU A 494 -22.68 6.54 2.67
N GLN A 495 -22.24 5.78 1.68
CA GLN A 495 -21.76 6.31 0.41
C GLN A 495 -22.42 5.58 -0.77
N TYR A 496 -22.83 6.36 -1.76
CA TYR A 496 -23.20 5.88 -3.07
C TYR A 496 -22.28 6.46 -4.13
N LEU A 497 -21.87 5.62 -5.08
CA LEU A 497 -21.07 6.01 -6.25
C LEU A 497 -21.70 5.41 -7.51
N SER A 498 -21.90 6.23 -8.52
CA SER A 498 -22.17 5.81 -9.89
C SER A 498 -21.18 6.49 -10.82
N ARG A 499 -20.43 5.68 -11.58
CA ARG A 499 -19.38 6.19 -12.48
C ARG A 499 -19.47 5.46 -13.82
N ARG A 500 -19.60 6.25 -14.90
CA ARG A 500 -19.42 5.76 -16.27
C ARG A 500 -18.13 6.33 -16.83
N THR A 501 -17.22 5.45 -17.22
CA THR A 501 -15.89 5.85 -17.67
C THR A 501 -15.34 4.88 -18.71
N ILE A 502 -14.35 5.31 -19.43
CA ILE A 502 -13.56 4.43 -20.28
C ILE A 502 -12.73 3.51 -19.35
N PRO A 503 -12.63 2.21 -19.65
CA PRO A 503 -11.75 1.30 -18.93
C PRO A 503 -10.32 1.85 -18.88
N GLU A 504 -9.67 1.77 -17.70
CA GLU A 504 -8.31 2.31 -17.49
C GLU A 504 -7.19 1.34 -17.89
N ILE A 505 -7.54 0.22 -18.50
CA ILE A 505 -6.58 -0.80 -18.93
C ILE A 505 -5.74 -0.22 -20.08
N ASP A 506 -4.55 -0.76 -20.25
CA ASP A 506 -3.69 -0.56 -21.42
C ASP A 506 -4.32 -1.07 -22.72
N ILE A 507 -5.57 -0.75 -22.89
CA ILE A 507 -6.57 -1.09 -23.90
C ILE A 507 -6.12 -0.68 -25.31
N TRP A 508 -5.15 0.18 -25.34
CA TRP A 508 -4.65 0.84 -26.53
C TRP A 508 -3.74 -0.05 -27.38
N MET A 509 -3.46 -1.27 -26.90
CA MET A 509 -2.72 -2.28 -27.63
C MET A 509 -3.68 -3.14 -28.43
N THR A 510 -3.93 -2.74 -29.65
CA THR A 510 -4.73 -3.51 -30.62
C THR A 510 -3.97 -4.67 -31.26
N GLU A 511 -2.70 -4.85 -30.91
CA GLU A 511 -1.86 -5.96 -31.35
C GLU A 511 -1.74 -7.00 -30.25
N ALA A 512 -1.54 -8.26 -30.68
CA ALA A 512 -1.29 -9.35 -29.75
C ALA A 512 -0.08 -9.03 -28.87
N LEU A 513 -0.30 -8.92 -27.58
CA LEU A 513 0.77 -8.74 -26.62
C LEU A 513 1.32 -10.10 -26.23
N TYR A 514 2.52 -10.41 -26.68
CA TYR A 514 3.24 -11.57 -26.18
C TYR A 514 3.72 -11.30 -24.76
N GLN A 515 3.22 -12.07 -23.80
CA GLN A 515 3.53 -11.88 -22.38
C GLN A 515 4.72 -12.68 -21.89
N ALA A 516 5.42 -13.40 -22.72
CA ALA A 516 6.36 -14.46 -22.44
C ALA A 516 5.70 -15.84 -22.19
N TYR A 517 6.47 -16.90 -22.30
CA TYR A 517 6.06 -18.27 -21.98
C TYR A 517 4.95 -18.86 -22.87
N GLY A 518 4.91 -18.47 -24.15
CA GLY A 518 3.87 -18.95 -25.04
C GLY A 518 2.47 -18.40 -24.69
N ARG A 519 2.38 -17.28 -23.99
CA ARG A 519 1.12 -16.59 -23.68
C ARG A 519 0.96 -15.36 -24.55
N PHE A 520 -0.15 -15.32 -25.29
CA PHE A 520 -0.56 -14.17 -26.06
C PHE A 520 -1.80 -13.54 -25.43
N GLN A 521 -1.79 -12.25 -25.31
CA GLN A 521 -2.92 -11.48 -24.86
C GLN A 521 -3.45 -10.63 -26.00
N TYR A 522 -4.75 -10.76 -26.25
CA TYR A 522 -5.48 -9.98 -27.25
C TYR A 522 -6.48 -9.11 -26.53
N LEU A 523 -6.65 -7.89 -26.99
CA LEU A 523 -7.70 -7.00 -26.51
C LEU A 523 -8.67 -6.66 -27.64
N ILE A 524 -9.94 -6.91 -27.41
CA ILE A 524 -11.03 -6.45 -28.26
C ILE A 524 -11.45 -5.07 -27.73
N PRO A 525 -11.36 -4.01 -28.57
CA PRO A 525 -11.75 -2.66 -28.16
C PRO A 525 -13.15 -2.64 -27.55
N PRO A 526 -13.39 -1.81 -26.53
CA PRO A 526 -14.71 -1.70 -25.92
C PRO A 526 -15.71 -1.05 -26.89
N THR A 527 -16.84 -1.68 -27.06
CA THR A 527 -17.98 -1.11 -27.80
C THR A 527 -18.83 -0.18 -26.93
N ASP A 528 -18.69 -0.27 -25.60
CA ASP A 528 -19.41 0.55 -24.64
C ASP A 528 -18.54 0.82 -23.39
N PHE A 529 -18.88 1.88 -22.66
CA PHE A 529 -18.11 2.33 -21.51
C PHE A 529 -18.48 1.56 -20.23
N LEU A 530 -17.52 1.45 -19.35
CA LEU A 530 -17.62 0.78 -18.05
C LEU A 530 -18.58 1.56 -17.13
N LEU A 531 -19.62 0.90 -16.63
CA LEU A 531 -20.54 1.46 -15.65
C LEU A 531 -20.36 0.78 -14.30
N THR A 532 -19.81 1.51 -13.34
CA THR A 532 -19.63 1.06 -11.96
C THR A 532 -20.68 1.70 -11.06
N ARG A 533 -21.36 0.91 -10.25
CA ARG A 533 -22.22 1.36 -9.16
C ARG A 533 -21.77 0.71 -7.85
N LYS A 534 -21.59 1.53 -6.82
CA LYS A 534 -21.13 1.08 -5.51
C LYS A 534 -21.97 1.70 -4.42
N ILE A 535 -22.38 0.88 -3.46
CA ILE A 535 -22.99 1.31 -2.20
C ILE A 535 -22.08 0.84 -1.08
N GLU A 536 -21.72 1.74 -0.18
CA GLU A 536 -20.86 1.45 0.96
C GLU A 536 -21.50 1.97 2.24
N ILE A 537 -21.48 1.14 3.28
CA ILE A 537 -21.87 1.51 4.64
C ILE A 537 -20.73 1.17 5.58
N GLY A 538 -20.43 2.10 6.48
CA GLY A 538 -19.39 1.86 7.47
C GLY A 538 -19.75 2.47 8.81
N LYS A 539 -19.18 1.86 9.85
CA LYS A 539 -19.28 2.32 11.24
C LYS A 539 -17.89 2.24 11.86
N SER A 540 -17.47 3.31 12.51
CA SER A 540 -16.23 3.33 13.29
C SER A 540 -16.48 3.88 14.68
N TYR A 541 -15.80 3.29 15.64
CA TYR A 541 -15.74 3.73 17.02
C TYR A 541 -14.31 3.73 17.49
N HIS A 542 -13.89 4.80 18.11
CA HIS A 542 -12.52 4.93 18.61
C HIS A 542 -12.52 5.70 19.91
N ASN A 543 -12.39 5.02 21.02
CA ASN A 543 -12.24 5.63 22.34
C ASN A 543 -10.80 5.48 22.83
N VAL A 544 -10.06 6.56 22.80
CA VAL A 544 -8.63 6.58 23.21
C VAL A 544 -8.47 6.30 24.69
N TYR A 545 -9.44 6.68 25.52
CA TYR A 545 -9.37 6.52 26.98
C TYR A 545 -9.52 5.06 27.42
N THR A 546 -10.44 4.33 26.79
CA THR A 546 -10.66 2.90 27.10
C THR A 546 -9.79 1.97 26.23
N GLY A 547 -9.11 2.52 25.23
CA GLY A 547 -8.35 1.74 24.24
C GLY A 547 -9.21 0.83 23.35
N LEU A 548 -10.56 0.99 23.42
CA LEU A 548 -11.50 0.25 22.55
C LEU A 548 -11.66 0.96 21.22
N GLN A 549 -11.37 0.27 20.16
CA GLN A 549 -11.64 0.74 18.81
C GLN A 549 -12.19 -0.39 17.94
N TYR A 550 -13.14 -0.06 17.08
CA TYR A 550 -13.60 -0.95 16.04
C TYR A 550 -14.01 -0.18 14.80
N ARG A 551 -13.88 -0.83 13.67
CA ARG A 551 -14.30 -0.34 12.35
C ARG A 551 -14.97 -1.48 11.60
N PHE A 552 -16.10 -1.19 11.03
CA PHE A 552 -16.82 -2.09 10.16
C PHE A 552 -17.14 -1.35 8.88
N ASN A 553 -16.79 -1.94 7.73
CA ASN A 553 -17.13 -1.44 6.41
C ASN A 553 -17.71 -2.58 5.59
N SER A 554 -18.79 -2.30 4.88
CA SER A 554 -19.38 -3.23 3.92
C SER A 554 -19.69 -2.48 2.64
N HIS A 555 -19.37 -3.06 1.50
CA HIS A 555 -19.79 -2.50 0.23
C HIS A 555 -20.24 -3.56 -0.76
N TYR A 556 -21.20 -3.15 -1.58
CA TYR A 556 -21.65 -3.89 -2.75
C TYR A 556 -21.33 -3.09 -4.00
N GLN A 557 -20.73 -3.74 -4.97
CA GLN A 557 -20.34 -3.14 -6.24
C GLN A 557 -20.86 -3.96 -7.40
N LEU A 558 -21.40 -3.25 -8.40
CA LEU A 558 -21.83 -3.78 -9.68
C LEU A 558 -21.05 -3.07 -10.77
N VAL A 559 -20.40 -3.83 -11.65
CA VAL A 559 -19.72 -3.33 -12.84
C VAL A 559 -20.38 -3.97 -14.05
N ASN A 560 -20.87 -3.14 -14.96
CA ASN A 560 -21.36 -3.57 -16.27
C ASN A 560 -20.31 -3.23 -17.33
N ASN A 561 -20.29 -4.00 -18.40
CA ASN A 561 -19.28 -3.93 -19.46
C ASN A 561 -17.85 -4.15 -18.93
N ASP A 562 -17.73 -5.01 -17.91
CA ASP A 562 -16.45 -5.44 -17.35
C ASP A 562 -15.74 -6.41 -18.29
N ILE A 563 -14.46 -6.63 -18.02
CA ILE A 563 -13.64 -7.52 -18.82
C ILE A 563 -14.06 -8.96 -18.62
N VAL A 564 -14.22 -9.67 -19.73
CA VAL A 564 -14.31 -11.13 -19.78
C VAL A 564 -13.05 -11.68 -20.40
N HIS A 565 -12.33 -12.49 -19.63
CA HIS A 565 -11.17 -13.22 -20.12
C HIS A 565 -11.62 -14.48 -20.84
N ARG A 566 -11.24 -14.64 -22.10
CA ARG A 566 -11.47 -15.84 -22.91
C ARG A 566 -10.15 -16.55 -23.11
N ILE A 567 -9.98 -17.66 -22.42
CA ILE A 567 -8.73 -18.43 -22.43
C ILE A 567 -8.87 -19.57 -23.43
N GLY A 568 -7.95 -19.59 -24.37
CA GLY A 568 -7.79 -20.67 -25.32
C GLY A 568 -6.42 -21.34 -25.19
N PHE A 569 -6.34 -22.60 -25.57
CA PHE A 569 -5.08 -23.35 -25.65
C PHE A 569 -4.92 -23.93 -27.03
N GLN A 570 -3.73 -23.78 -27.59
CA GLN A 570 -3.34 -24.35 -28.84
C GLN A 570 -1.96 -24.98 -28.66
N SER A 571 -1.92 -26.30 -28.47
CA SER A 571 -0.71 -27.02 -28.03
C SER A 571 -0.12 -26.44 -26.76
N TYR A 572 1.07 -25.82 -26.82
CA TYR A 572 1.75 -25.17 -25.69
C TYR A 572 1.45 -23.67 -25.61
N LEU A 573 0.72 -23.12 -26.59
CA LEU A 573 0.35 -21.70 -26.58
C LEU A 573 -0.94 -21.48 -25.80
N MET A 574 -0.95 -20.45 -24.99
CA MET A 574 -2.13 -19.97 -24.30
C MET A 574 -2.53 -18.59 -24.86
N THR A 575 -3.76 -18.46 -25.26
CA THR A 575 -4.34 -17.18 -25.68
C THR A 575 -5.30 -16.68 -24.63
N ASP A 576 -5.19 -15.42 -24.26
CA ASP A 576 -6.13 -14.71 -23.40
C ASP A 576 -6.73 -13.55 -24.18
N THR A 577 -7.99 -13.69 -24.59
CA THR A 577 -8.70 -12.63 -25.29
C THR A 577 -9.58 -11.89 -24.29
N MET A 578 -9.30 -10.62 -24.09
CA MET A 578 -10.08 -9.73 -23.23
C MET A 578 -11.17 -9.03 -24.04
N GLN A 579 -12.40 -9.16 -23.60
CA GLN A 579 -13.58 -8.54 -24.22
C GLN A 579 -14.41 -7.79 -23.17
N PHE A 580 -14.93 -6.61 -23.52
CA PHE A 580 -15.73 -5.77 -22.63
C PHE A 580 -17.24 -6.02 -22.85
N ASN A 581 -17.77 -7.05 -22.25
CA ASN A 581 -19.22 -7.35 -22.25
C ASN A 581 -19.63 -8.07 -20.96
N GLY A 582 -18.75 -8.08 -19.98
CA GLY A 582 -18.97 -8.78 -18.73
C GLY A 582 -19.85 -8.03 -17.75
N ARG A 583 -20.38 -8.79 -16.78
CA ARG A 583 -21.03 -8.25 -15.60
C ARG A 583 -20.37 -8.81 -14.36
N ASN A 584 -19.80 -7.93 -13.53
CA ASN A 584 -19.18 -8.30 -12.29
C ASN A 584 -19.99 -7.78 -11.11
N ARG A 585 -20.23 -8.64 -10.13
CA ARG A 585 -20.86 -8.29 -8.86
C ARG A 585 -19.93 -8.69 -7.74
N SER A 586 -19.63 -7.78 -6.85
CA SER A 586 -18.82 -8.06 -5.69
C SER A 586 -19.47 -7.51 -4.41
N PHE A 587 -19.34 -8.29 -3.36
CA PHE A 587 -19.69 -7.89 -2.00
C PHE A 587 -18.45 -8.06 -1.13
N GLN A 588 -18.10 -7.03 -0.40
CA GLN A 588 -16.97 -7.06 0.53
C GLN A 588 -17.41 -6.58 1.89
N MET A 589 -16.89 -7.22 2.93
CA MET A 589 -17.09 -6.87 4.32
C MET A 589 -15.74 -6.87 5.03
N LEU A 590 -15.44 -5.81 5.74
CA LEU A 590 -14.23 -5.62 6.54
C LEU A 590 -14.64 -5.28 7.96
N GLY A 591 -14.16 -6.05 8.92
CA GLY A 591 -14.32 -5.80 10.35
C GLY A 591 -12.95 -5.77 11.03
N GLU A 592 -12.67 -4.72 11.77
CA GLU A 592 -11.47 -4.58 12.56
C GLU A 592 -11.87 -4.16 13.98
N GLY A 593 -11.23 -4.73 14.97
CA GLY A 593 -11.45 -4.32 16.35
C GLY A 593 -10.20 -4.50 17.18
N SER A 594 -9.98 -3.62 18.14
CA SER A 594 -8.96 -3.84 19.15
C SER A 594 -9.38 -3.24 20.49
N ILE A 595 -8.91 -3.87 21.55
CA ILE A 595 -9.09 -3.42 22.94
C ILE A 595 -7.75 -3.47 23.66
N PHE A 596 -7.50 -2.47 24.48
CA PHE A 596 -6.34 -2.44 25.35
C PHE A 596 -6.74 -2.85 26.77
N LEU A 597 -6.21 -3.97 27.22
CA LEU A 597 -6.43 -4.49 28.58
C LEU A 597 -5.41 -3.86 29.52
N HIS A 598 -5.81 -2.80 30.21
CA HIS A 598 -4.92 -2.00 31.08
C HIS A 598 -4.27 -2.81 32.20
N ALA A 599 -5.00 -3.74 32.82
CA ALA A 599 -4.49 -4.58 33.90
C ALA A 599 -3.31 -5.46 33.47
N TYR A 600 -3.39 -6.00 32.26
CA TYR A 600 -2.38 -6.93 31.69
C TYR A 600 -1.41 -6.22 30.75
N LYS A 601 -1.68 -4.94 30.39
CA LYS A 601 -0.92 -4.17 29.41
C LYS A 601 -0.78 -4.88 28.06
N VAL A 602 -1.87 -5.52 27.65
CA VAL A 602 -1.98 -6.30 26.42
C VAL A 602 -3.02 -5.65 25.53
N ARG A 603 -2.68 -5.49 24.25
CA ARG A 603 -3.62 -5.17 23.19
C ARG A 603 -4.09 -6.46 22.53
N LEU A 604 -5.37 -6.70 22.55
CA LEU A 604 -6.02 -7.71 21.72
C LEU A 604 -6.58 -7.06 20.48
N SER A 605 -6.39 -7.67 19.32
CA SER A 605 -7.00 -7.19 18.07
C SER A 605 -7.53 -8.36 17.24
N ALA A 606 -8.62 -8.09 16.54
CA ALA A 606 -9.23 -9.00 15.59
C ALA A 606 -9.48 -8.26 14.27
N HIS A 607 -9.21 -8.95 13.17
CA HIS A 607 -9.47 -8.48 11.82
C HIS A 607 -10.22 -9.57 11.07
N TYR A 608 -11.30 -9.19 10.39
CA TYR A 608 -12.10 -10.08 9.56
C TYR A 608 -12.31 -9.44 8.20
N GLN A 609 -12.02 -10.18 7.15
CA GLN A 609 -12.29 -9.79 5.78
C GLN A 609 -13.06 -10.89 5.08
N PHE A 610 -14.13 -10.50 4.40
CA PHE A 610 -14.93 -11.34 3.54
C PHE A 610 -15.09 -10.68 2.18
N THR A 611 -14.86 -11.42 1.11
CA THR A 611 -15.10 -10.98 -0.27
C THR A 611 -15.81 -12.07 -1.02
N SER A 612 -16.93 -11.75 -1.65
CA SER A 612 -17.64 -12.62 -2.57
C SER A 612 -17.79 -11.91 -3.91
N SER A 613 -17.26 -12.49 -4.96
CA SER A 613 -17.37 -11.96 -6.32
C SER A 613 -18.00 -12.97 -7.27
N ARG A 614 -18.76 -12.48 -8.22
CA ARG A 614 -19.34 -13.26 -9.31
C ARG A 614 -19.08 -12.55 -10.63
N TYR A 615 -18.40 -13.22 -11.53
CA TYR A 615 -18.03 -12.70 -12.84
C TYR A 615 -18.09 -13.79 -13.90
N LEU A 616 -18.04 -13.40 -15.17
CA LEU A 616 -18.05 -14.31 -16.30
C LEU A 616 -16.62 -14.52 -16.82
N GLN A 617 -16.29 -15.74 -17.14
CA GLN A 617 -15.03 -16.11 -17.80
C GLN A 617 -15.29 -17.18 -18.85
N ALA A 618 -14.53 -17.23 -19.92
CA ALA A 618 -14.64 -18.28 -20.91
C ALA A 618 -13.35 -19.11 -20.96
N LEU A 619 -13.48 -20.42 -21.01
CA LEU A 619 -12.39 -21.38 -21.17
C LEU A 619 -12.70 -22.26 -22.38
N MET A 620 -11.79 -22.25 -23.39
CA MET A 620 -11.96 -22.99 -24.65
C MET A 620 -13.30 -22.71 -25.36
N GLY A 621 -13.75 -21.44 -25.30
CA GLY A 621 -15.00 -21.02 -25.93
C GLY A 621 -16.25 -21.15 -25.05
N GLU A 622 -16.24 -21.99 -24.02
CA GLU A 622 -17.34 -22.14 -23.10
C GLU A 622 -17.33 -21.02 -22.04
N ALA A 623 -18.35 -20.17 -22.07
CA ALA A 623 -18.52 -19.12 -21.08
C ALA A 623 -19.20 -19.67 -19.81
N MET A 624 -18.55 -19.46 -18.66
CA MET A 624 -19.07 -19.93 -17.39
C MET A 624 -19.05 -18.86 -16.31
N PRO A 625 -20.07 -18.78 -15.46
CA PRO A 625 -20.06 -17.91 -14.31
C PRO A 625 -19.13 -18.48 -13.22
N ILE A 626 -18.23 -17.64 -12.74
CA ILE A 626 -17.33 -17.96 -11.65
C ILE A 626 -17.80 -17.24 -10.40
N ARG A 627 -17.89 -17.95 -9.30
CA ARG A 627 -18.11 -17.41 -7.96
C ARG A 627 -16.88 -17.66 -7.11
N MET A 628 -16.25 -16.56 -6.66
CA MET A 628 -15.14 -16.63 -5.71
C MET A 628 -15.55 -16.10 -4.34
N ILE A 629 -15.16 -16.80 -3.29
CA ILE A 629 -15.36 -16.39 -1.90
C ILE A 629 -14.00 -16.47 -1.21
N ASN A 630 -13.56 -15.34 -0.68
CA ASN A 630 -12.34 -15.25 0.12
C ASN A 630 -12.70 -14.76 1.52
N GLN A 631 -12.16 -15.44 2.52
CA GLN A 631 -12.35 -15.10 3.93
C GLN A 631 -10.99 -15.09 4.62
N SER A 632 -10.75 -14.09 5.44
CA SER A 632 -9.55 -13.99 6.27
C SER A 632 -9.95 -13.57 7.67
N VAL A 633 -9.48 -14.30 8.66
CA VAL A 633 -9.61 -13.98 10.08
C VAL A 633 -8.22 -13.89 10.68
N LYS A 634 -7.89 -12.77 11.32
CA LYS A 634 -6.66 -12.61 12.07
C LYS A 634 -6.99 -12.17 13.48
N ILE A 635 -6.43 -12.89 14.46
CA ILE A 635 -6.49 -12.54 15.87
C ILE A 635 -5.06 -12.32 16.34
N SER A 636 -4.82 -11.26 17.11
CA SER A 636 -3.51 -10.99 17.66
C SER A 636 -3.58 -10.44 19.07
N ALA A 637 -2.56 -10.82 19.86
CA ALA A 637 -2.33 -10.33 21.22
C ALA A 637 -0.91 -9.76 21.28
N LYS A 638 -0.77 -8.50 21.67
CA LYS A 638 0.52 -7.81 21.72
C LYS A 638 0.66 -7.15 23.08
N THR A 639 1.74 -7.48 23.81
CA THR A 639 2.07 -6.79 25.05
C THR A 639 2.64 -5.41 24.73
N VAL A 640 2.30 -4.40 25.51
CA VAL A 640 3.02 -3.13 25.47
C VAL A 640 4.35 -3.33 26.19
N TRP A 641 5.43 -2.90 25.53
CA TRP A 641 6.77 -3.05 26.09
C TRP A 641 6.86 -2.46 27.50
N GLN A 642 7.26 -3.28 28.46
CA GLN A 642 7.55 -2.85 29.80
C GLN A 642 8.76 -3.60 30.36
N LYS A 643 9.79 -2.86 30.62
CA LYS A 643 11.01 -3.22 31.36
C LYS A 643 11.77 -4.47 30.88
N LEU A 644 11.16 -5.66 30.77
CA LEU A 644 11.92 -6.90 30.54
C LEU A 644 11.40 -7.74 29.38
N PHE A 645 10.11 -7.78 29.11
CA PHE A 645 9.53 -8.74 28.18
C PHE A 645 8.48 -8.14 27.25
N HIS A 646 8.54 -8.52 25.97
CA HIS A 646 7.54 -8.19 24.96
C HIS A 646 7.16 -9.44 24.18
N ALA A 647 5.88 -9.69 24.02
CA ALA A 647 5.33 -10.77 23.22
C ALA A 647 4.29 -10.24 22.23
N ASP A 648 4.36 -10.74 21.01
CA ASP A 648 3.38 -10.49 19.96
C ASP A 648 2.99 -11.84 19.34
N LEU A 649 1.76 -12.27 19.57
CA LEU A 649 1.19 -13.49 19.04
C LEU A 649 0.11 -13.13 18.02
N SER A 650 0.14 -13.76 16.85
CA SER A 650 -0.94 -13.64 15.88
C SER A 650 -1.27 -14.97 15.22
N ILE A 651 -2.56 -15.19 15.00
CA ILE A 651 -3.12 -16.34 14.31
C ILE A 651 -3.96 -15.81 13.15
N THR A 652 -3.67 -16.27 11.93
CA THR A 652 -4.41 -15.91 10.73
C THR A 652 -4.96 -17.17 10.09
N ALA A 653 -6.22 -17.19 9.74
CA ALA A 653 -6.87 -18.24 8.96
C ALA A 653 -7.40 -17.62 7.67
N ASN A 654 -6.92 -18.12 6.53
CA ASN A 654 -7.37 -17.72 5.20
C ASN A 654 -8.12 -18.87 4.55
N HIS A 655 -9.28 -18.60 4.02
CA HIS A 655 -10.10 -19.55 3.29
C HIS A 655 -10.49 -18.96 1.94
N SER A 656 -10.25 -19.71 0.86
CA SER A 656 -10.64 -19.37 -0.50
C SER A 656 -11.44 -20.50 -1.12
N LEU A 657 -12.52 -20.15 -1.79
CA LEU A 657 -13.42 -21.06 -2.48
C LEU A 657 -13.72 -20.48 -3.87
N SER A 658 -13.52 -21.27 -4.92
CA SER A 658 -13.98 -20.97 -6.27
C SER A 658 -14.97 -22.03 -6.73
N VAL A 659 -16.04 -21.59 -7.36
CA VAL A 659 -17.04 -22.45 -8.00
C VAL A 659 -17.16 -21.98 -9.46
N ALA A 660 -16.87 -22.87 -10.38
CA ALA A 660 -16.94 -22.66 -11.82
C ALA A 660 -17.69 -23.85 -12.44
N GLY A 661 -18.98 -23.65 -12.81
CA GLY A 661 -19.83 -24.76 -13.20
C GLY A 661 -19.94 -25.81 -12.09
N MET A 662 -19.61 -27.08 -12.41
CA MET A 662 -19.55 -28.18 -11.42
C MET A 662 -18.22 -28.23 -10.66
N ALA A 663 -17.17 -27.53 -11.09
CA ALA A 663 -15.88 -27.54 -10.45
C ALA A 663 -15.93 -26.69 -9.17
N LYS A 664 -15.48 -27.28 -8.06
CA LYS A 664 -15.38 -26.63 -6.76
C LYS A 664 -13.95 -26.78 -6.24
N ASN A 665 -13.24 -25.67 -6.11
CA ASN A 665 -11.89 -25.65 -5.57
C ASN A 665 -11.89 -24.90 -4.24
N GLN A 666 -11.26 -25.49 -3.23
CA GLN A 666 -11.19 -24.95 -1.88
C GLN A 666 -9.77 -25.00 -1.35
N PHE A 667 -9.36 -23.92 -0.71
CA PHE A 667 -8.07 -23.81 -0.06
C PHE A 667 -8.20 -23.16 1.32
N MET A 668 -7.45 -23.66 2.29
CA MET A 668 -7.39 -23.08 3.63
C MET A 668 -5.96 -23.08 4.16
N LEU A 669 -5.54 -21.96 4.74
CA LEU A 669 -4.21 -21.74 5.26
C LEU A 669 -4.29 -21.16 6.67
N PHE A 670 -3.61 -21.81 7.62
CA PHE A 670 -3.38 -21.28 8.96
C PHE A 670 -1.95 -20.75 9.07
N HIS A 671 -1.79 -19.58 9.63
CA HIS A 671 -0.51 -18.96 9.88
C HIS A 671 -0.46 -18.46 11.32
N HIS A 672 0.42 -19.07 12.11
CA HIS A 672 0.70 -18.69 13.48
C HIS A 672 2.04 -17.95 13.52
N ARG A 673 2.10 -16.83 14.22
CA ARG A 673 3.33 -16.06 14.40
C ARG A 673 3.48 -15.69 15.87
N LEU A 674 4.66 -15.97 16.41
CA LEU A 674 5.05 -15.61 17.76
C LEU A 674 6.36 -14.81 17.69
N ASN A 675 6.36 -13.60 18.22
CA ASN A 675 7.56 -12.79 18.39
C ASN A 675 7.76 -12.56 19.88
N LEU A 676 8.90 -12.97 20.40
CA LEU A 676 9.31 -12.73 21.77
C LEU A 676 10.53 -11.85 21.78
N LYS A 677 10.56 -10.85 22.63
CA LYS A 677 11.74 -10.03 22.89
C LYS A 677 11.95 -9.97 24.41
N TYR A 678 13.19 -10.12 24.82
CA TYR A 678 13.61 -10.09 26.20
C TYR A 678 14.77 -9.12 26.37
N LYS A 679 14.60 -8.14 27.26
CA LYS A 679 15.66 -7.23 27.67
C LYS A 679 16.38 -7.82 28.86
N SER A 680 17.55 -8.41 28.64
CA SER A 680 18.30 -9.13 29.69
C SER A 680 19.01 -8.21 30.67
N TRP A 681 19.46 -7.03 30.19
CA TRP A 681 20.08 -5.96 30.97
C TRP A 681 19.84 -4.61 30.30
N GLU A 682 20.29 -3.51 30.89
CA GLU A 682 20.00 -2.15 30.37
C GLU A 682 20.38 -1.96 28.90
N ARG A 683 21.41 -2.66 28.42
CA ARG A 683 22.01 -2.52 27.08
C ARG A 683 21.93 -3.79 26.24
N GLY A 684 21.20 -4.80 26.67
CA GLY A 684 21.08 -6.11 26.00
C GLY A 684 19.63 -6.46 25.65
N LEU A 685 19.41 -6.94 24.42
CA LEU A 685 18.13 -7.39 23.92
C LEU A 685 18.28 -8.71 23.16
N ALA A 686 17.50 -9.71 23.53
CA ALA A 686 17.37 -10.96 22.78
C ALA A 686 15.97 -11.05 22.17
N GLY A 687 15.85 -11.68 21.02
CA GLY A 687 14.55 -11.88 20.39
C GLY A 687 14.47 -13.21 19.66
N LEU A 688 13.27 -13.78 19.68
CA LEU A 688 12.90 -15.00 18.97
C LEU A 688 11.67 -14.73 18.15
N GLN A 689 11.69 -15.07 16.87
CA GLN A 689 10.53 -15.06 16.01
C GLN A 689 10.27 -16.48 15.52
N TYR A 690 9.08 -16.98 15.76
CA TYR A 690 8.63 -18.28 15.30
C TYR A 690 7.41 -18.12 14.41
N GLN A 691 7.37 -18.83 13.28
CA GLN A 691 6.23 -18.84 12.35
C GLN A 691 5.91 -20.28 11.98
N LEU A 692 4.62 -20.64 12.08
CA LEU A 692 4.10 -21.92 11.68
C LEU A 692 3.05 -21.69 10.60
N ILE A 693 3.24 -22.32 9.44
CA ILE A 693 2.35 -22.21 8.29
C ILE A 693 1.81 -23.59 7.98
N GLN A 694 0.51 -23.73 8.07
CA GLN A 694 -0.18 -25.01 7.92
C GLN A 694 -1.29 -24.86 6.84
N PRO A 695 -1.05 -25.33 5.61
CA PRO A 695 -2.13 -25.56 4.65
C PRO A 695 -3.04 -26.71 5.15
N LEU A 696 -4.35 -26.63 4.84
CA LEU A 696 -5.30 -27.70 5.18
C LEU A 696 -4.91 -29.02 4.51
N GLN A 697 -4.41 -28.94 3.28
CA GLN A 697 -3.85 -30.05 2.53
C GLN A 697 -2.41 -29.68 2.18
N GLY A 698 -1.43 -30.42 2.69
CA GLY A 698 -0.03 -30.17 2.41
C GLY A 698 0.89 -30.27 3.63
N ARG A 699 2.14 -29.90 3.41
CA ARG A 699 3.19 -29.99 4.43
C ARG A 699 3.12 -28.82 5.40
N LEU A 700 3.36 -29.08 6.66
CA LEU A 700 3.59 -28.08 7.69
C LEU A 700 4.97 -27.43 7.51
N TYR A 701 5.05 -26.11 7.59
CA TYR A 701 6.28 -25.34 7.53
C TYR A 701 6.48 -24.56 8.81
N SER A 702 7.66 -24.70 9.42
CA SER A 702 8.05 -23.91 10.57
C SER A 702 9.31 -23.12 10.28
N PHE A 703 9.29 -21.84 10.61
CA PHE A 703 10.42 -20.92 10.47
C PHE A 703 10.76 -20.37 11.84
N MET A 704 12.04 -20.28 12.14
CA MET A 704 12.53 -19.71 13.38
C MET A 704 13.70 -18.77 13.11
N ASP A 705 13.58 -17.54 13.60
CA ASP A 705 14.64 -16.54 13.61
C ASP A 705 14.98 -16.20 15.04
N PHE A 706 16.24 -15.90 15.30
CA PHE A 706 16.75 -15.45 16.57
C PHE A 706 17.63 -14.24 16.38
N PHE A 707 17.68 -13.35 17.36
CA PHE A 707 18.69 -12.30 17.41
C PHE A 707 19.13 -12.01 18.85
N LEU A 708 20.39 -11.62 18.99
CA LEU A 708 20.98 -11.08 20.20
C LEU A 708 21.62 -9.75 19.87
N GLN A 709 21.23 -8.70 20.59
CA GLN A 709 21.73 -7.34 20.41
C GLN A 709 22.36 -6.87 21.71
N ILE A 710 23.54 -6.28 21.61
CA ILE A 710 24.27 -5.65 22.71
C ILE A 710 24.62 -4.24 22.30
N GLN A 711 24.46 -3.29 23.20
CA GLN A 711 24.82 -1.90 23.01
C GLN A 711 25.87 -1.49 24.07
N PRO A 712 27.18 -1.72 23.81
CA PRO A 712 28.23 -1.44 24.78
C PRO A 712 28.32 0.02 25.16
N SER A 713 28.02 0.95 24.25
CA SER A 713 27.94 2.38 24.48
C SER A 713 26.69 2.98 23.87
N GLU A 714 26.37 4.24 24.13
CA GLU A 714 25.25 4.94 23.50
C GLU A 714 25.44 5.09 21.99
N THR A 715 26.67 5.10 21.53
CA THR A 715 27.06 5.29 20.15
C THR A 715 27.29 4.00 19.38
N PHE A 716 27.57 2.87 20.04
CA PHE A 716 27.96 1.61 19.41
C PHE A 716 27.02 0.47 19.73
N LYS A 717 26.62 -0.31 18.72
CA LYS A 717 25.71 -1.45 18.82
C LYS A 717 26.21 -2.62 18.00
N VAL A 718 26.11 -3.83 18.54
CA VAL A 718 26.35 -5.10 17.85
C VAL A 718 25.12 -5.98 17.92
N LYS A 719 24.76 -6.63 16.82
CA LYS A 719 23.63 -7.54 16.73
C LYS A 719 24.04 -8.80 15.98
N LEU A 720 23.82 -9.95 16.60
CA LEU A 720 23.94 -11.27 16.00
C LEU A 720 22.53 -11.77 15.64
N SER A 721 22.31 -12.26 14.43
CA SER A 721 21.03 -12.81 13.98
C SER A 721 21.22 -14.17 13.32
N GLY A 722 20.29 -15.09 13.59
CA GLY A 722 20.15 -16.35 12.88
C GLY A 722 18.78 -16.40 12.21
N LEU A 723 18.75 -16.55 10.89
CA LEU A 723 17.54 -16.60 10.09
C LEU A 723 17.27 -18.00 9.58
N ASN A 724 16.00 -18.37 9.48
CA ASN A 724 15.54 -19.66 8.98
C ASN A 724 16.29 -20.85 9.66
N LEU A 725 16.39 -20.83 10.98
CA LEU A 725 17.14 -21.84 11.74
C LEU A 725 16.60 -23.26 11.56
N MET A 726 15.35 -23.41 11.13
CA MET A 726 14.74 -24.71 10.79
C MET A 726 15.15 -25.24 9.40
N ASP A 727 15.96 -24.48 8.65
CA ASP A 727 16.51 -24.84 7.32
C ASP A 727 15.43 -25.21 6.29
N VAL A 728 14.33 -24.47 6.25
CA VAL A 728 13.29 -24.69 5.24
C VAL A 728 13.80 -24.17 3.89
N ARG A 729 14.11 -25.09 2.97
CA ARG A 729 14.66 -24.74 1.63
C ARG A 729 13.62 -24.71 0.53
N ARG A 730 12.42 -25.20 0.78
CA ARG A 730 11.34 -25.23 -0.21
C ARG A 730 10.01 -25.01 0.48
N TYR A 731 9.23 -24.06 -0.05
CA TYR A 731 7.88 -23.76 0.39
C TYR A 731 6.89 -24.01 -0.74
N GLN A 732 5.79 -24.69 -0.45
CA GLN A 732 4.72 -24.96 -1.42
C GLN A 732 3.44 -24.27 -0.98
N GLN A 733 2.81 -23.60 -1.90
CA GLN A 733 1.53 -22.93 -1.71
C GLN A 733 0.58 -23.23 -2.85
N GLN A 734 -0.69 -23.38 -2.50
CA GLN A 734 -1.76 -23.56 -3.44
C GLN A 734 -2.52 -22.23 -3.62
N TYR A 735 -2.84 -21.91 -4.86
CA TYR A 735 -3.68 -20.79 -5.22
C TYR A 735 -4.89 -21.29 -6.00
N ILE A 736 -6.04 -20.68 -5.76
CA ILE A 736 -7.23 -20.89 -6.55
C ILE A 736 -7.31 -19.77 -7.58
N ILE A 737 -7.27 -20.15 -8.84
CA ILE A 737 -7.57 -19.29 -9.98
C ILE A 737 -8.97 -19.63 -10.46
N GLY A 738 -9.71 -18.68 -11.04
CA GLY A 738 -11.15 -18.83 -11.32
C GLY A 738 -11.57 -20.20 -11.87
N TYR A 739 -10.82 -20.77 -12.79
CA TYR A 739 -11.09 -22.02 -13.50
C TYR A 739 -10.12 -23.16 -13.13
N GLY A 740 -9.34 -23.03 -12.06
CA GLY A 740 -8.38 -24.07 -11.73
C GLY A 740 -7.64 -23.85 -10.43
N VAL A 741 -6.65 -24.69 -10.22
CA VAL A 741 -5.78 -24.72 -9.05
C VAL A 741 -4.33 -24.65 -9.49
N GLN A 742 -3.57 -23.79 -8.84
CA GLN A 742 -2.16 -23.58 -9.09
C GLN A 742 -1.37 -23.93 -7.83
N ASN A 743 -0.50 -24.93 -7.92
CA ASN A 743 0.45 -25.28 -6.87
C ASN A 743 1.80 -24.65 -7.19
N VAL A 744 2.29 -23.82 -6.31
CA VAL A 744 3.55 -23.09 -6.47
C VAL A 744 4.54 -23.55 -5.44
N SER A 745 5.71 -23.97 -5.88
CA SER A 745 6.86 -24.31 -5.04
C SER A 745 7.93 -23.26 -5.19
N THR A 746 8.27 -22.59 -4.11
CA THR A 746 9.31 -21.55 -4.06
C THR A 746 10.53 -22.10 -3.35
N TYR A 747 11.71 -21.93 -3.94
CA TYR A 747 12.97 -22.27 -3.31
C TYR A 747 13.42 -21.13 -2.42
N LEU A 748 13.88 -21.47 -1.22
CA LEU A 748 14.25 -20.53 -0.18
C LEU A 748 15.72 -20.66 0.16
N GLN A 749 16.30 -19.57 0.64
CA GLN A 749 17.61 -19.60 1.27
C GLN A 749 17.51 -20.40 2.57
N GLY A 750 18.44 -21.32 2.75
CA GLY A 750 18.54 -22.11 3.97
C GLY A 750 18.95 -21.25 5.17
N ARG A 751 19.48 -21.90 6.18
CA ARG A 751 19.96 -21.29 7.42
C ARG A 751 21.02 -20.22 7.15
N ASN A 752 20.85 -19.04 7.75
CA ASN A 752 21.74 -17.89 7.54
C ASN A 752 22.06 -17.24 8.90
N TRP A 753 23.32 -16.87 9.09
CA TRP A 753 23.82 -16.14 10.27
C TRP A 753 24.33 -14.78 9.84
N GLN A 754 24.04 -13.74 10.63
CA GLN A 754 24.39 -12.36 10.33
C GLN A 754 24.91 -11.67 11.58
N ILE A 755 25.96 -10.87 11.42
CA ILE A 755 26.53 -9.99 12.45
C ILE A 755 26.46 -8.56 11.95
N GLU A 756 25.78 -7.68 12.68
CA GLU A 756 25.65 -6.25 12.37
C GLU A 756 26.39 -5.45 13.44
N CYS A 757 27.24 -4.52 13.00
CA CYS A 757 27.85 -3.50 13.82
C CYS A 757 27.35 -2.15 13.35
N SER A 758 26.90 -1.29 14.26
CA SER A 758 26.44 0.07 13.90
C SER A 758 26.93 1.11 14.90
N ILE A 759 27.25 2.30 14.34
CA ILE A 759 27.76 3.45 15.08
C ILE A 759 26.81 4.63 14.82
N HIS A 760 26.48 5.35 15.87
CA HIS A 760 25.59 6.53 15.86
C HIS A 760 26.38 7.75 16.35
N PHE A 761 26.33 8.86 15.61
CA PHE A 761 27.02 10.12 15.93
C PHE A 761 26.03 11.27 16.13
#